data_01a3865fea71344dffbdcc236a8741a2
#
_entry.id   01a3865fea71344dffbdcc236a8741a2
#
_cell.length_a   1.000
_cell.length_b   1.000
_cell.length_c   1.000
_cell.angle_alpha   90.00
_cell.angle_beta   90.00
_cell.angle_gamma   90.00
#
_symmetry.space_group_name_H-M   'P 1'
#
loop_
_entity.id
_entity.type
_entity.pdbx_description
1 polymer ?
#
loop_
_entity_poly.entity_id
_entity_poly.type
_entity_poly.pdbx_seq_one_letter_code
_entity_poly.pdbx_strand_id
1 'polypeptide(L)'
;MRHLLAPLLIASLSGRAFATLQTDPISAAGPLAINFDEFKDWNPAWVFTDAMKMARPWIGQFSDTESPWSPGFTIPTTAEGWPLPAPGLGASTILFRDMDGVYPGGIYDAFWIGTGEIDFGLDAEVIATPAPGHARLLVTPGWEGILVKVRESDPADPIRNIRVMMPGFANNPDQTFHPEFLAALEPFGALRTMQWQNTNFSTLSEWADRPTPGLFSQATDLGMAPEFLIELSNTVNKPLWICMPYLASDDFVAEFARFAAENLNSGLPIFVEYSNEVWNQDFPAHLHATQSGLAAGLGPSPFDACLKWTSERAVQVFDLWTAEFEAVRGPGAGDDVVRVMAAQHVNPYTSETMLDHQLAYQKVDALALAPYFGHGFGSAAERDATLAKSNAQILAECEAEVLSELAPTIAANVAVANTRGLPLVAYEGGQHLSTSGSVQFDFALIEKLASVNRDPGMYSVYRTFLDAWNDAGAGFLTPYSFTFTYGAFGSWGHLEYLGQPLSEAHKMRALLDYRDSFGQPPVTGSVLPFGTACGGLMAGHFGDPVVGGGGFSPTLSGAPPLSAASLLVSASADSFGGIPLPLEFSFLQAPGCSLLVAPLISVPTQTDNFGNASVSFDLPNNSALAGARYFLQWTASKPGLGLLALAFSAGLEVTIGT
;
A
#
# COMPACT_ATOMS: atom_id res chain seq x y z
N MET A 1 -47.35 2.33 -66.53
CA MET A 1 -47.22 3.75 -66.86
C MET A 1 -46.69 4.47 -65.60
N ARG A 2 -45.67 5.23 -65.82
CA ARG A 2 -44.95 6.11 -64.94
C ARG A 2 -44.14 5.47 -63.80
N HIS A 3 -42.84 5.32 -64.10
CA HIS A 3 -41.71 5.14 -63.26
C HIS A 3 -41.49 6.39 -62.33
N LEU A 4 -41.19 6.17 -61.11
CA LEU A 4 -40.58 7.19 -60.21
C LEU A 4 -39.29 6.60 -59.67
N LEU A 5 -38.17 7.09 -60.19
CA LEU A 5 -36.79 6.91 -59.71
C LEU A 5 -36.62 7.77 -58.46
N ALA A 6 -36.20 7.18 -57.37
CA ALA A 6 -35.66 7.87 -56.21
C ALA A 6 -34.13 7.92 -56.29
N PRO A 7 -33.46 9.05 -56.02
CA PRO A 7 -31.99 9.11 -56.02
C PRO A 7 -31.38 8.55 -54.73
N LEU A 8 -30.39 7.67 -54.91
CA LEU A 8 -29.49 7.24 -53.84
C LEU A 8 -28.65 8.42 -53.35
N LEU A 9 -28.79 8.77 -52.09
CA LEU A 9 -27.85 9.66 -51.40
C LEU A 9 -26.65 8.82 -50.95
N ILE A 10 -25.51 9.01 -51.60
CA ILE A 10 -24.20 8.50 -51.16
C ILE A 10 -23.74 9.46 -50.06
N ALA A 11 -23.87 9.04 -48.80
CA ALA A 11 -23.23 9.71 -47.68
C ALA A 11 -21.74 9.37 -47.67
N SER A 12 -20.90 10.35 -47.93
CA SER A 12 -19.46 10.28 -47.79
C SER A 12 -19.11 10.01 -46.31
N LEU A 13 -18.61 8.82 -46.04
CA LEU A 13 -17.91 8.49 -44.82
C LEU A 13 -16.58 9.24 -44.83
N SER A 14 -16.59 10.46 -44.27
CA SER A 14 -15.36 11.14 -43.90
C SER A 14 -14.67 10.34 -42.78
N GLY A 15 -13.43 9.94 -43.05
CA GLY A 15 -12.61 9.18 -42.12
C GLY A 15 -12.52 9.86 -40.76
N ARG A 16 -13.10 9.23 -39.76
CA ARG A 16 -12.66 9.44 -38.38
C ARG A 16 -11.30 8.75 -38.29
N ALA A 17 -10.27 9.58 -38.09
CA ALA A 17 -9.00 9.10 -37.59
C ALA A 17 -9.29 8.21 -36.37
N PHE A 18 -8.69 7.03 -36.32
CA PHE A 18 -8.63 6.24 -35.10
C PHE A 18 -7.91 7.10 -34.05
N ALA A 19 -8.68 7.79 -33.19
CA ALA A 19 -8.17 8.22 -31.92
C ALA A 19 -7.72 6.93 -31.21
N THR A 20 -6.45 6.81 -30.93
CA THR A 20 -5.97 5.85 -29.93
C THR A 20 -6.89 6.04 -28.72
N LEU A 21 -7.59 5.00 -28.32
CA LEU A 21 -8.36 4.99 -27.08
C LEU A 21 -7.33 5.27 -25.96
N GLN A 22 -7.26 6.51 -25.53
CA GLN A 22 -6.53 6.88 -24.34
C GLN A 22 -7.30 6.18 -23.21
N THR A 23 -6.68 5.22 -22.56
CA THR A 23 -7.26 4.55 -21.41
C THR A 23 -7.48 5.63 -20.34
N ASP A 24 -8.65 5.64 -19.73
CA ASP A 24 -8.97 6.52 -18.61
C ASP A 24 -7.82 6.44 -17.56
N PRO A 25 -7.21 7.59 -17.17
CA PRO A 25 -6.08 7.63 -16.24
C PRO A 25 -6.32 6.88 -14.92
N ILE A 26 -7.56 6.87 -14.44
CA ILE A 26 -7.95 6.17 -13.21
C ILE A 26 -7.90 4.66 -13.42
N SER A 27 -8.45 4.19 -14.53
CA SER A 27 -8.38 2.76 -14.89
C SER A 27 -6.96 2.31 -15.22
N ALA A 28 -6.13 3.20 -15.79
CA ALA A 28 -4.74 2.91 -16.12
C ALA A 28 -3.85 2.75 -14.87
N ALA A 29 -4.21 3.35 -13.72
CA ALA A 29 -3.52 3.17 -12.45
C ALA A 29 -3.67 1.76 -11.86
N GLY A 30 -4.50 0.89 -12.49
CA GLY A 30 -4.75 -0.46 -11.97
C GLY A 30 -5.52 -0.46 -10.64
N PRO A 31 -5.46 -1.55 -9.85
CA PRO A 31 -6.24 -1.65 -8.62
C PRO A 31 -5.59 -0.99 -7.40
N LEU A 32 -4.27 -0.72 -7.43
CA LEU A 32 -3.50 -0.24 -6.29
C LEU A 32 -2.59 0.93 -6.67
N ALA A 33 -2.69 2.02 -5.92
CA ALA A 33 -1.67 3.04 -5.76
C ALA A 33 -0.97 2.86 -4.40
N ILE A 34 -0.11 3.78 -3.98
CA ILE A 34 0.54 3.72 -2.66
C ILE A 34 0.76 5.12 -2.09
N ASN A 35 0.53 5.28 -0.78
CA ASN A 35 0.98 6.43 0.00
C ASN A 35 2.39 6.18 0.55
N PHE A 36 3.17 7.24 0.58
CA PHE A 36 4.41 7.25 1.35
C PHE A 36 4.16 7.77 2.76
N ASP A 37 4.96 7.31 3.71
CA ASP A 37 5.00 7.83 5.06
C ASP A 37 5.80 9.14 5.15
N GLU A 38 5.78 9.77 6.34
CA GLU A 38 6.53 10.97 6.65
C GLU A 38 8.00 10.84 6.25
N PHE A 39 8.53 11.83 5.52
CA PHE A 39 9.92 11.84 5.09
C PHE A 39 10.82 12.46 6.15
N LYS A 40 11.42 11.62 6.99
CA LYS A 40 12.31 12.00 8.11
C LYS A 40 13.51 11.04 8.15
N ASP A 41 14.48 11.35 9.01
CA ASP A 41 15.69 10.52 9.18
C ASP A 41 15.43 9.13 9.80
N TRP A 42 14.24 8.90 10.34
CA TRP A 42 13.77 7.59 10.82
C TRP A 42 12.87 6.85 9.84
N ASN A 43 12.66 7.40 8.62
CA ASN A 43 11.84 6.73 7.62
C ASN A 43 12.53 5.42 7.18
N PRO A 44 11.88 4.26 7.31
CA PRO A 44 12.51 2.96 7.05
C PRO A 44 12.59 2.59 5.56
N ALA A 45 12.32 3.53 4.67
CA ALA A 45 12.62 3.44 3.24
C ALA A 45 13.79 4.36 2.92
N TRP A 46 14.96 3.80 2.68
CA TRP A 46 16.13 4.59 2.23
C TRP A 46 15.98 5.01 0.77
N VAL A 47 15.30 6.13 0.59
CA VAL A 47 14.83 6.62 -0.72
C VAL A 47 15.96 7.08 -1.62
N PHE A 48 16.91 7.86 -1.07
CA PHE A 48 18.00 8.48 -1.81
C PHE A 48 19.31 7.67 -1.71
N THR A 49 20.14 7.73 -2.75
CA THR A 49 21.52 7.20 -2.69
C THR A 49 22.45 8.09 -1.88
N ASP A 50 22.15 9.40 -1.78
CA ASP A 50 22.79 10.33 -0.85
C ASP A 50 21.96 10.39 0.44
N ALA A 51 22.42 9.71 1.48
CA ALA A 51 21.75 9.66 2.77
C ALA A 51 21.61 11.04 3.43
N MET A 52 22.44 12.04 3.05
CA MET A 52 22.32 13.40 3.58
C MET A 52 20.98 14.05 3.23
N LYS A 53 20.33 13.65 2.11
CA LYS A 53 18.99 14.13 1.75
C LYS A 53 17.90 13.70 2.73
N MET A 54 18.21 12.74 3.61
CA MET A 54 17.32 12.21 4.66
C MET A 54 17.69 12.69 6.07
N ALA A 55 18.66 13.61 6.18
CA ALA A 55 19.15 14.12 7.47
C ALA A 55 18.09 14.96 8.19
N ARG A 56 18.02 14.84 9.52
CA ARG A 56 17.21 15.77 10.33
C ARG A 56 17.80 17.19 10.34
N PRO A 57 17.04 18.21 10.80
CA PRO A 57 17.55 19.56 10.96
C PRO A 57 18.79 19.61 11.86
N TRP A 58 19.70 20.56 11.57
CA TRP A 58 20.91 20.77 12.36
C TRP A 58 20.61 21.18 13.79
N ILE A 59 21.33 20.59 14.72
CA ILE A 59 21.31 20.92 16.15
C ILE A 59 22.61 21.62 16.50
N GLY A 60 22.54 22.86 16.99
CA GLY A 60 23.70 23.63 17.43
C GLY A 60 24.32 23.06 18.69
N GLN A 61 25.67 23.04 18.75
CA GLN A 61 26.45 22.46 19.85
C GLN A 61 27.71 23.28 20.11
N PHE A 62 28.40 23.02 21.25
CA PHE A 62 29.80 23.42 21.36
C PHE A 62 30.68 22.50 20.51
N SER A 63 31.77 23.04 19.94
CA SER A 63 32.65 22.28 19.05
C SER A 63 33.29 21.05 19.71
N ASP A 64 33.55 21.13 21.04
CA ASP A 64 34.15 20.08 21.86
C ASP A 64 33.15 19.12 22.53
N THR A 65 31.83 19.34 22.32
CA THR A 65 30.80 18.46 22.89
C THR A 65 30.77 17.12 22.16
N GLU A 66 30.76 16.02 22.88
CA GLU A 66 30.61 14.68 22.31
C GLU A 66 29.15 14.28 22.11
N SER A 67 28.22 14.81 22.92
CA SER A 67 26.78 14.51 22.78
C SER A 67 26.18 15.17 21.54
N PRO A 68 25.51 14.44 20.66
CA PRO A 68 24.85 15.01 19.49
C PRO A 68 23.59 15.84 19.81
N TRP A 69 23.15 15.83 21.07
CA TRP A 69 21.88 16.42 21.51
C TRP A 69 22.01 17.63 22.43
N SER A 70 23.18 17.86 22.98
CA SER A 70 23.38 18.87 24.02
C SER A 70 24.53 19.83 23.67
N PRO A 71 24.38 21.16 23.91
CA PRO A 71 23.23 21.79 24.58
C PRO A 71 22.00 21.99 23.70
N GLY A 72 22.06 21.83 22.38
CA GLY A 72 20.96 21.99 21.43
C GLY A 72 20.44 23.44 21.36
N PHE A 73 20.99 24.23 20.47
CA PHE A 73 20.53 25.60 20.18
C PHE A 73 20.46 25.83 18.67
N THR A 74 19.67 26.81 18.26
CA THR A 74 19.58 27.22 16.86
C THR A 74 20.87 27.87 16.39
N ILE A 75 21.34 27.51 15.21
CA ILE A 75 22.50 28.12 14.56
C ILE A 75 22.10 28.77 13.25
N PRO A 76 22.82 29.82 12.81
CA PRO A 76 22.66 30.37 11.47
C PRO A 76 22.97 29.31 10.40
N THR A 77 22.26 29.38 9.28
CA THR A 77 22.48 28.52 8.12
C THR A 77 22.53 29.35 6.85
N THR A 78 23.09 28.78 5.78
CA THR A 78 22.94 29.33 4.42
C THR A 78 21.49 29.19 3.95
N ALA A 79 21.16 29.73 2.79
CA ALA A 79 19.84 29.56 2.16
C ALA A 79 19.53 28.07 1.87
N GLU A 80 20.55 27.26 1.59
CA GLU A 80 20.44 25.82 1.37
C GLU A 80 20.43 25.02 2.69
N GLY A 81 20.48 25.71 3.85
CA GLY A 81 20.43 25.08 5.16
C GLY A 81 21.76 24.53 5.68
N TRP A 82 22.92 24.87 5.08
CA TRP A 82 24.23 24.47 5.61
C TRP A 82 24.59 25.28 6.84
N PRO A 83 25.16 24.64 7.90
CA PRO A 83 25.39 25.32 9.16
C PRO A 83 26.53 26.34 9.08
N LEU A 84 26.34 27.48 9.72
CA LEU A 84 27.32 28.57 9.86
C LEU A 84 27.66 28.80 11.34
N PRO A 85 28.32 27.84 12.02
CA PRO A 85 28.65 27.98 13.43
C PRO A 85 29.67 29.09 13.66
N ALA A 86 29.49 29.87 14.74
CA ALA A 86 30.50 30.80 15.19
C ALA A 86 31.71 30.05 15.79
N PRO A 87 32.91 30.68 15.90
CA PRO A 87 34.06 30.04 16.52
C PRO A 87 33.77 29.45 17.91
N GLY A 88 34.19 28.21 18.12
CA GLY A 88 33.89 27.44 19.32
C GLY A 88 32.50 26.79 19.36
N LEU A 89 31.69 27.02 18.34
CA LEU A 89 30.41 26.36 18.14
C LEU A 89 30.49 25.36 16.99
N GLY A 90 29.65 24.35 17.02
CA GLY A 90 29.48 23.34 16.00
C GLY A 90 28.01 23.04 15.73
N ALA A 91 27.76 22.12 14.82
CA ALA A 91 26.42 21.62 14.48
C ALA A 91 26.42 20.13 14.20
N SER A 92 25.40 19.43 14.66
CA SER A 92 25.20 18.01 14.34
C SER A 92 23.90 17.77 13.61
N THR A 93 23.91 16.75 12.77
CA THR A 93 22.70 16.10 12.24
C THR A 93 22.87 14.59 12.29
N ILE A 94 21.78 13.85 12.19
CA ILE A 94 21.77 12.38 12.20
C ILE A 94 20.98 11.86 11.02
N LEU A 95 21.42 10.73 10.49
CA LEU A 95 20.82 9.96 9.41
C LEU A 95 20.41 8.60 9.97
N PHE A 96 19.29 8.03 9.54
CA PHE A 96 18.86 6.66 9.88
C PHE A 96 18.69 6.39 11.38
N ARG A 97 18.26 7.39 12.15
CA ARG A 97 17.98 7.25 13.57
C ARG A 97 16.73 6.40 13.81
N ASP A 98 16.76 5.58 14.88
CA ASP A 98 15.63 4.77 15.32
C ASP A 98 15.12 3.76 14.26
N MET A 99 15.97 3.38 13.30
CA MET A 99 15.66 2.38 12.29
C MET A 99 16.05 0.94 12.69
N ASP A 100 16.52 0.75 13.90
CA ASP A 100 16.84 -0.56 14.51
C ASP A 100 17.72 -1.48 13.62
N GLY A 101 18.66 -0.87 12.89
CA GLY A 101 19.60 -1.57 12.02
C GLY A 101 19.07 -2.00 10.66
N VAL A 102 17.85 -1.61 10.27
CA VAL A 102 17.23 -2.02 8.99
C VAL A 102 17.56 -1.08 7.83
N TYR A 103 18.77 -0.53 7.80
CA TYR A 103 19.28 0.26 6.67
C TYR A 103 20.60 -0.33 6.15
N PRO A 104 21.04 0.00 4.91
CA PRO A 104 22.23 -0.63 4.32
C PRO A 104 23.50 -0.42 5.14
N GLY A 105 24.19 -1.49 5.51
CA GLY A 105 25.52 -1.46 6.10
C GLY A 105 26.62 -1.50 5.05
N GLY A 106 27.85 -1.13 5.43
CA GLY A 106 29.01 -1.23 4.56
C GLY A 106 29.83 0.05 4.47
N ILE A 107 30.52 0.25 3.35
CA ILE A 107 31.41 1.40 3.16
C ILE A 107 30.63 2.52 2.48
N TYR A 108 30.45 3.62 3.21
CA TYR A 108 29.92 4.89 2.72
C TYR A 108 31.06 5.83 2.37
N ASP A 109 30.85 6.72 1.40
CA ASP A 109 31.78 7.78 1.06
C ASP A 109 31.14 9.14 1.36
N ALA A 110 31.72 9.89 2.29
CA ALA A 110 31.29 11.23 2.65
C ALA A 110 32.14 12.28 1.92
N PHE A 111 31.49 13.24 1.25
CA PHE A 111 32.12 14.32 0.51
C PHE A 111 31.61 15.66 1.00
N TRP A 112 32.48 16.70 1.03
CA TRP A 112 32.10 18.08 1.34
C TRP A 112 33.10 19.06 0.72
N ILE A 113 32.69 20.31 0.64
CA ILE A 113 33.57 21.42 0.25
C ILE A 113 33.57 22.46 1.37
N GLY A 114 34.60 23.35 1.35
CA GLY A 114 34.83 24.36 2.37
C GLY A 114 35.92 23.96 3.35
N THR A 115 36.29 24.92 4.19
CA THR A 115 37.38 24.79 5.17
C THR A 115 36.82 24.65 6.58
N GLY A 116 37.30 23.66 7.31
CA GLY A 116 36.86 23.37 8.68
C GLY A 116 37.10 21.90 9.09
N GLU A 117 36.46 21.49 10.16
CA GLU A 117 36.55 20.13 10.73
C GLU A 117 35.16 19.50 10.79
N ILE A 118 35.07 18.26 10.28
CA ILE A 118 33.86 17.45 10.28
C ILE A 118 34.14 16.07 10.85
N ASP A 119 33.28 15.61 11.74
CA ASP A 119 33.32 14.26 12.33
C ASP A 119 32.13 13.44 11.89
N PHE A 120 32.33 12.13 11.91
CA PHE A 120 31.31 11.13 11.74
C PHE A 120 31.37 10.15 12.92
N GLY A 121 30.22 9.62 13.35
CA GLY A 121 30.16 8.76 14.54
C GLY A 121 28.87 7.98 14.68
N LEU A 122 28.62 7.48 15.90
CA LEU A 122 27.54 6.55 16.24
C LEU A 122 27.71 5.24 15.47
N ASP A 123 26.79 4.90 14.55
CA ASP A 123 26.89 3.68 13.74
C ASP A 123 27.97 3.76 12.63
N ALA A 124 28.71 4.89 12.52
CA ALA A 124 29.74 5.11 11.52
C ALA A 124 31.13 5.27 12.16
N GLU A 125 32.13 4.62 11.56
CA GLU A 125 33.56 4.74 11.89
C GLU A 125 34.33 5.25 10.67
N VAL A 126 35.16 6.31 10.83
CA VAL A 126 36.03 6.82 9.77
C VAL A 126 37.20 5.85 9.59
N ILE A 127 37.25 5.16 8.46
CA ILE A 127 38.31 4.19 8.14
C ILE A 127 39.40 4.75 7.23
N ALA A 128 39.15 5.84 6.52
CA ALA A 128 40.11 6.52 5.65
C ALA A 128 39.68 7.95 5.34
N THR A 129 40.66 8.81 5.04
CA THR A 129 40.48 10.17 4.51
C THR A 129 41.31 10.30 3.22
N PRO A 130 40.76 9.82 2.07
CA PRO A 130 41.53 9.75 0.82
C PRO A 130 42.03 11.09 0.28
N ALA A 131 41.27 12.17 0.55
CA ALA A 131 41.59 13.52 0.13
C ALA A 131 40.93 14.55 1.07
N PRO A 132 41.36 15.83 1.06
CA PRO A 132 40.59 16.89 1.69
C PRO A 132 39.15 16.90 1.18
N GLY A 133 38.17 17.03 2.07
CA GLY A 133 36.75 16.98 1.72
C GLY A 133 36.21 15.59 1.36
N HIS A 134 36.93 14.51 1.71
CA HIS A 134 36.51 13.13 1.47
C HIS A 134 36.87 12.22 2.65
N ALA A 135 35.89 11.52 3.20
CA ALA A 135 36.07 10.46 4.20
C ALA A 135 35.36 9.18 3.76
N ARG A 136 35.95 8.03 4.09
CA ARG A 136 35.31 6.71 3.96
C ARG A 136 34.88 6.23 5.33
N LEU A 137 33.63 5.81 5.42
CA LEU A 137 32.98 5.42 6.65
C LEU A 137 32.63 3.94 6.58
N LEU A 138 33.02 3.18 7.60
CA LEU A 138 32.45 1.85 7.82
C LEU A 138 31.19 2.02 8.67
N VAL A 139 30.03 1.72 8.11
CA VAL A 139 28.74 1.80 8.79
C VAL A 139 28.29 0.41 9.20
N THR A 140 28.07 0.24 10.50
CA THR A 140 27.46 -0.96 11.10
C THR A 140 26.08 -0.55 11.60
N PRO A 141 25.02 -0.88 10.85
CA PRO A 141 23.68 -0.40 11.17
C PRO A 141 23.21 -0.79 12.58
N GLY A 142 22.74 0.17 13.32
CA GLY A 142 22.17 0.06 14.64
C GLY A 142 20.94 0.98 14.80
N TRP A 143 20.59 1.28 16.04
CA TRP A 143 19.46 2.17 16.33
C TRP A 143 19.88 3.65 16.42
N GLU A 144 21.20 3.93 16.58
CA GLU A 144 21.71 5.29 16.79
C GLU A 144 21.81 6.10 15.49
N GLY A 145 21.99 5.43 14.34
CA GLY A 145 22.15 6.07 13.05
C GLY A 145 23.55 6.67 12.84
N ILE A 146 23.73 7.43 11.77
CA ILE A 146 25.00 8.04 11.38
C ILE A 146 25.04 9.49 11.82
N LEU A 147 25.93 9.84 12.74
CA LEU A 147 26.21 11.23 13.11
C LEU A 147 27.05 11.91 12.05
N VAL A 148 26.66 13.14 11.67
CA VAL A 148 27.46 14.09 10.90
C VAL A 148 27.60 15.36 11.76
N LYS A 149 28.83 15.70 12.19
CA LYS A 149 29.09 16.85 13.05
C LYS A 149 30.10 17.80 12.38
N VAL A 150 29.68 19.00 12.08
CA VAL A 150 30.56 20.13 11.73
C VAL A 150 31.07 20.73 13.05
N ARG A 151 32.35 20.44 13.40
CA ARG A 151 33.00 20.97 14.61
C ARG A 151 33.39 22.42 14.45
N GLU A 152 34.00 22.72 13.32
CA GLU A 152 34.45 24.06 12.96
C GLU A 152 34.18 24.32 11.48
N SER A 153 33.89 25.56 11.14
CA SER A 153 33.67 26.00 9.76
C SER A 153 34.25 27.41 9.58
N ASP A 154 35.10 27.60 8.59
CA ASP A 154 35.65 28.92 8.27
C ASP A 154 34.52 29.80 7.69
N PRO A 155 34.17 30.93 8.31
CA PRO A 155 33.16 31.84 7.78
C PRO A 155 33.43 32.38 6.38
N ALA A 156 34.71 32.41 5.95
CA ALA A 156 35.11 32.86 4.61
C ALA A 156 34.94 31.77 3.54
N ASP A 157 34.97 30.47 3.94
CA ASP A 157 34.77 29.33 3.07
C ASP A 157 34.07 28.19 3.86
N PRO A 158 32.79 28.35 4.20
CA PRO A 158 32.10 27.46 5.10
C PRO A 158 31.91 26.06 4.52
N ILE A 159 31.91 25.06 5.42
CA ILE A 159 31.58 23.67 5.08
C ILE A 159 30.16 23.61 4.54
N ARG A 160 30.01 23.02 3.35
CA ARG A 160 28.76 22.90 2.60
C ARG A 160 28.80 21.73 1.63
N ASN A 161 27.66 21.46 0.98
CA ASN A 161 27.49 20.38 0.00
C ASN A 161 27.98 19.03 0.54
N ILE A 162 27.67 18.78 1.83
CA ILE A 162 27.96 17.49 2.44
C ILE A 162 27.05 16.46 1.77
N ARG A 163 27.65 15.37 1.29
CA ARG A 163 26.97 14.18 0.77
C ARG A 163 27.48 12.96 1.50
N VAL A 164 26.58 12.05 1.85
CA VAL A 164 26.92 10.79 2.49
C VAL A 164 26.38 9.67 1.59
N MET A 165 27.22 9.28 0.62
CA MET A 165 26.85 8.34 -0.42
C MET A 165 26.79 6.92 0.13
N MET A 166 25.67 6.25 -0.07
CA MET A 166 25.48 4.86 0.33
C MET A 166 26.45 3.91 -0.38
N PRO A 167 26.65 2.67 0.11
CA PRO A 167 27.56 1.70 -0.47
C PRO A 167 27.30 1.48 -1.97
N GLY A 168 28.35 1.67 -2.78
CA GLY A 168 28.30 1.47 -4.23
C GLY A 168 27.98 2.73 -5.05
N PHE A 169 27.52 3.83 -4.44
CA PHE A 169 27.09 5.03 -5.19
C PHE A 169 28.12 6.16 -5.23
N ALA A 170 29.26 6.06 -4.59
CA ALA A 170 30.28 7.11 -4.59
C ALA A 170 30.74 7.56 -6.00
N ASN A 171 30.75 6.66 -6.97
CA ASN A 171 31.11 6.91 -8.37
C ASN A 171 29.92 7.18 -9.30
N ASN A 172 28.71 7.23 -8.75
CA ASN A 172 27.47 7.47 -9.47
C ASN A 172 26.63 8.53 -8.76
N PRO A 173 27.17 9.76 -8.61
CA PRO A 173 26.53 10.81 -7.80
C PRO A 173 25.24 11.37 -8.42
N ASP A 174 24.99 11.08 -9.69
CA ASP A 174 23.79 11.53 -10.43
C ASP A 174 22.61 10.56 -10.28
N GLN A 175 22.81 9.42 -9.62
CA GLN A 175 21.72 8.51 -9.30
C GLN A 175 21.01 8.99 -8.03
N THR A 176 19.85 9.58 -8.20
CA THR A 176 19.08 10.20 -7.10
C THR A 176 18.51 9.14 -6.16
N PHE A 177 17.73 8.19 -6.70
CA PHE A 177 16.97 7.25 -5.89
C PHE A 177 17.68 5.89 -5.77
N HIS A 178 17.54 5.27 -4.60
CA HIS A 178 18.09 3.95 -4.35
C HIS A 178 17.36 2.88 -5.19
N PRO A 179 18.08 1.96 -5.89
CA PRO A 179 17.45 0.97 -6.78
C PRO A 179 16.46 0.03 -6.10
N GLU A 180 16.70 -0.36 -4.85
CA GLU A 180 15.77 -1.21 -4.09
C GLU A 180 14.46 -0.47 -3.80
N PHE A 181 14.53 0.82 -3.50
CA PHE A 181 13.34 1.64 -3.35
C PHE A 181 12.54 1.69 -4.66
N LEU A 182 13.21 2.00 -5.78
CA LEU A 182 12.55 2.04 -7.09
C LEU A 182 11.90 0.69 -7.46
N ALA A 183 12.62 -0.42 -7.21
CA ALA A 183 12.12 -1.76 -7.50
C ALA A 183 10.89 -2.13 -6.65
N ALA A 184 10.86 -1.69 -5.39
CA ALA A 184 9.73 -1.96 -4.49
C ALA A 184 8.45 -1.18 -4.86
N LEU A 185 8.55 -0.14 -5.70
CA LEU A 185 7.40 0.60 -6.22
C LEU A 185 6.76 -0.04 -7.46
N GLU A 186 7.40 -1.06 -8.06
CA GLU A 186 6.90 -1.71 -9.28
C GLU A 186 5.42 -2.14 -9.18
N PRO A 187 4.94 -2.72 -8.07
CA PRO A 187 3.58 -3.21 -7.95
C PRO A 187 2.47 -2.15 -8.05
N PHE A 188 2.77 -0.89 -7.81
CA PHE A 188 1.77 0.15 -7.64
C PHE A 188 1.58 0.98 -8.90
N GLY A 189 0.34 1.34 -9.22
CA GLY A 189 -0.02 2.04 -10.44
C GLY A 189 0.06 3.57 -10.33
N ALA A 190 0.09 4.14 -9.12
CA ALA A 190 0.28 5.57 -8.87
C ALA A 190 0.92 5.80 -7.51
N LEU A 191 1.52 6.99 -7.31
CA LEU A 191 2.28 7.36 -6.12
C LEU A 191 1.66 8.60 -5.47
N ARG A 192 1.12 8.49 -4.26
CA ARG A 192 0.61 9.65 -3.51
C ARG A 192 1.65 10.15 -2.51
N THR A 193 1.98 11.44 -2.58
CA THR A 193 3.11 12.04 -1.88
C THR A 193 2.71 13.01 -0.77
N MET A 194 1.52 12.88 -0.22
CA MET A 194 0.94 13.77 0.77
C MET A 194 1.87 14.04 1.96
N GLN A 195 2.40 12.99 2.59
CA GLN A 195 3.31 13.14 3.72
C GLN A 195 4.69 13.68 3.32
N TRP A 196 5.19 13.31 2.13
CA TRP A 196 6.44 13.86 1.63
C TRP A 196 6.37 15.36 1.37
N GLN A 197 5.19 15.88 1.06
CA GLN A 197 4.93 17.32 0.91
C GLN A 197 4.66 18.02 2.25
N ASN A 198 4.62 17.29 3.37
CA ASN A 198 4.19 17.78 4.68
C ASN A 198 2.83 18.50 4.62
N THR A 199 1.90 17.98 3.81
CA THR A 199 0.66 18.68 3.43
C THR A 199 -0.18 19.11 4.63
N ASN A 200 -0.31 18.22 5.66
CA ASN A 200 -1.15 18.46 6.84
C ASN A 200 -0.68 19.67 7.68
N PHE A 201 0.62 19.94 7.69
CA PHE A 201 1.23 21.00 8.50
C PHE A 201 2.02 22.01 7.66
N SER A 202 1.83 22.00 6.35
CA SER A 202 2.52 22.92 5.44
C SER A 202 2.21 24.38 5.77
N THR A 203 3.25 25.20 5.83
CA THR A 203 3.15 26.66 5.97
C THR A 203 3.40 27.38 4.65
N LEU A 204 3.57 26.64 3.56
CA LEU A 204 3.88 27.19 2.25
C LEU A 204 2.68 27.93 1.67
N SER A 205 2.88 29.18 1.27
CA SER A 205 1.90 29.97 0.52
C SER A 205 2.45 30.47 -0.83
N GLU A 206 3.74 30.80 -0.90
CA GLU A 206 4.38 31.36 -2.09
C GLU A 206 5.34 30.34 -2.72
N TRP A 207 5.35 30.23 -4.05
CA TRP A 207 6.20 29.29 -4.79
C TRP A 207 7.70 29.49 -4.52
N ALA A 208 8.11 30.74 -4.29
CA ALA A 208 9.51 31.07 -4.00
C ALA A 208 10.02 30.45 -2.68
N ASP A 209 9.11 30.13 -1.74
CA ASP A 209 9.45 29.59 -0.42
C ASP A 209 9.50 28.06 -0.39
N ARG A 210 9.20 27.39 -1.54
CA ARG A 210 9.20 25.93 -1.63
C ARG A 210 10.58 25.31 -1.36
N PRO A 211 10.64 24.07 -0.91
CA PRO A 211 11.90 23.31 -0.86
C PRO A 211 12.47 23.15 -2.27
N THR A 212 13.80 23.10 -2.37
CA THR A 212 14.51 22.87 -3.63
C THR A 212 15.50 21.72 -3.48
N PRO A 213 15.98 21.09 -4.58
CA PRO A 213 17.00 20.05 -4.53
C PRO A 213 18.33 20.50 -3.89
N GLY A 214 18.60 21.81 -3.89
CA GLY A 214 19.78 22.42 -3.28
C GLY A 214 19.78 22.39 -1.74
N LEU A 215 18.64 22.19 -1.09
CA LEU A 215 18.59 22.04 0.36
C LEU A 215 19.46 20.86 0.83
N PHE A 216 20.12 21.04 1.97
CA PHE A 216 20.97 20.02 2.57
C PHE A 216 20.23 18.70 2.83
N SER A 217 18.94 18.78 3.13
CA SER A 217 18.04 17.66 3.40
C SER A 217 16.65 17.94 2.84
N GLN A 218 15.93 16.88 2.52
CA GLN A 218 14.52 16.90 2.15
C GLN A 218 13.60 16.51 3.33
N ALA A 219 14.20 16.09 4.47
CA ALA A 219 13.49 15.69 5.69
C ALA A 219 13.21 16.89 6.62
N THR A 220 12.83 18.02 6.03
CA THR A 220 12.48 19.26 6.75
C THR A 220 10.98 19.47 6.81
N ASP A 221 10.54 20.45 7.58
CA ASP A 221 9.11 20.80 7.67
C ASP A 221 8.57 21.50 6.39
N LEU A 222 9.45 21.84 5.44
CA LEU A 222 9.04 22.31 4.12
C LEU A 222 8.57 21.15 3.22
N GLY A 223 8.89 19.91 3.58
CA GLY A 223 8.66 18.74 2.77
C GLY A 223 9.69 18.54 1.66
N MET A 224 9.41 17.66 0.72
CA MET A 224 10.27 17.32 -0.41
C MET A 224 10.09 18.28 -1.58
N ALA A 225 11.19 18.60 -2.25
CA ALA A 225 11.21 19.44 -3.44
C ALA A 225 10.34 18.85 -4.57
N PRO A 226 9.50 19.66 -5.24
CA PRO A 226 8.70 19.22 -6.38
C PRO A 226 9.53 18.56 -7.49
N GLU A 227 10.76 18.97 -7.67
CA GLU A 227 11.71 18.40 -8.61
C GLU A 227 11.94 16.91 -8.38
N PHE A 228 12.12 16.48 -7.12
CA PHE A 228 12.28 15.06 -6.78
C PHE A 228 10.99 14.27 -6.93
N LEU A 229 9.83 14.86 -6.66
CA LEU A 229 8.54 14.20 -6.86
C LEU A 229 8.32 13.88 -8.35
N ILE A 230 8.57 14.85 -9.22
CA ILE A 230 8.46 14.69 -10.68
C ILE A 230 9.54 13.73 -11.21
N GLU A 231 10.79 13.83 -10.72
CA GLU A 231 11.87 12.92 -11.10
C GLU A 231 11.53 11.47 -10.73
N LEU A 232 10.95 11.22 -9.54
CA LEU A 232 10.52 9.89 -9.13
C LEU A 232 9.45 9.34 -10.07
N SER A 233 8.40 10.12 -10.32
CA SER A 233 7.32 9.76 -11.25
C SER A 233 7.86 9.39 -12.63
N ASN A 234 8.75 10.21 -13.18
CA ASN A 234 9.40 9.98 -14.46
C ASN A 234 10.28 8.72 -14.46
N THR A 235 11.04 8.49 -13.37
CA THR A 235 11.97 7.37 -13.24
C THR A 235 11.24 6.03 -13.21
N VAL A 236 10.16 5.94 -12.44
CA VAL A 236 9.37 4.70 -12.34
C VAL A 236 8.26 4.62 -13.38
N ASN A 237 8.06 5.68 -14.18
CA ASN A 237 7.02 5.81 -15.20
C ASN A 237 5.61 5.56 -14.64
N LYS A 238 5.29 6.22 -13.53
CA LYS A 238 4.00 6.09 -12.83
C LYS A 238 3.38 7.46 -12.55
N PRO A 239 2.03 7.57 -12.64
CA PRO A 239 1.30 8.76 -12.22
C PRO A 239 1.67 9.23 -10.82
N LEU A 240 1.77 10.53 -10.65
CA LEU A 240 1.97 11.19 -9.37
C LEU A 240 0.66 11.75 -8.85
N TRP A 241 0.40 11.57 -7.55
CA TRP A 241 -0.72 12.20 -6.85
C TRP A 241 -0.17 13.18 -5.82
N ILE A 242 -0.41 14.46 -6.06
CA ILE A 242 0.02 15.55 -5.20
C ILE A 242 -1.16 16.15 -4.42
N CYS A 243 -0.85 16.64 -3.23
CA CYS A 243 -1.76 17.35 -2.36
C CYS A 243 -1.30 18.80 -2.22
N MET A 244 -2.10 19.75 -2.68
CA MET A 244 -1.75 21.17 -2.62
C MET A 244 -1.74 21.69 -1.18
N PRO A 245 -0.75 22.50 -0.75
CA PRO A 245 -0.79 23.13 0.56
C PRO A 245 -2.06 23.96 0.75
N TYR A 246 -2.69 23.88 1.91
CA TYR A 246 -3.94 24.59 2.16
C TYR A 246 -3.83 26.13 2.13
N LEU A 247 -2.62 26.66 2.33
CA LEU A 247 -2.32 28.09 2.25
C LEU A 247 -1.81 28.54 0.87
N ALA A 248 -1.63 27.60 -0.08
CA ALA A 248 -1.07 27.93 -1.40
C ALA A 248 -1.84 29.06 -2.07
N SER A 249 -1.13 30.12 -2.47
CA SER A 249 -1.66 31.19 -3.30
C SER A 249 -1.98 30.68 -4.72
N ASP A 250 -2.75 31.45 -5.49
CA ASP A 250 -3.02 31.08 -6.89
C ASP A 250 -1.72 31.05 -7.71
N ASP A 251 -0.75 31.92 -7.38
CA ASP A 251 0.57 31.94 -7.99
C ASP A 251 1.35 30.65 -7.67
N PHE A 252 1.35 30.21 -6.40
CA PHE A 252 1.95 28.93 -6.03
C PHE A 252 1.35 27.78 -6.84
N VAL A 253 0.02 27.72 -6.92
CA VAL A 253 -0.70 26.66 -7.64
C VAL A 253 -0.34 26.67 -9.12
N ALA A 254 -0.36 27.84 -9.76
CA ALA A 254 -0.04 28.00 -11.18
C ALA A 254 1.42 27.65 -11.50
N GLU A 255 2.36 28.11 -10.67
CA GLU A 255 3.80 27.82 -10.87
C GLU A 255 4.11 26.33 -10.66
N PHE A 256 3.49 25.67 -9.68
CA PHE A 256 3.66 24.22 -9.53
C PHE A 256 3.06 23.45 -10.71
N ALA A 257 1.87 23.84 -11.17
CA ALA A 257 1.24 23.23 -12.34
C ALA A 257 2.10 23.41 -13.60
N ARG A 258 2.63 24.62 -13.83
CA ARG A 258 3.54 24.91 -14.94
C ARG A 258 4.81 24.07 -14.85
N PHE A 259 5.44 24.04 -13.68
CA PHE A 259 6.63 23.22 -13.44
C PHE A 259 6.36 21.73 -13.73
N ALA A 260 5.24 21.19 -13.28
CA ALA A 260 4.85 19.82 -13.56
C ALA A 260 4.60 19.61 -15.07
N ALA A 261 3.90 20.52 -15.73
CA ALA A 261 3.63 20.46 -17.16
C ALA A 261 4.91 20.48 -18.01
N GLU A 262 5.93 21.22 -17.58
CA GLU A 262 7.22 21.32 -18.28
C GLU A 262 8.10 20.09 -18.08
N ASN A 263 8.04 19.43 -16.90
CA ASN A 263 9.03 18.46 -16.47
C ASN A 263 8.52 17.02 -16.34
N LEU A 264 7.21 16.79 -16.18
CA LEU A 264 6.64 15.46 -16.14
C LEU A 264 6.63 14.84 -17.55
N ASN A 265 7.00 13.57 -17.68
CA ASN A 265 7.01 12.87 -18.96
C ASN A 265 5.62 12.91 -19.64
N SER A 266 5.63 13.12 -20.96
CA SER A 266 4.41 13.11 -21.76
C SER A 266 3.67 11.76 -21.61
N GLY A 267 2.35 11.83 -21.40
CA GLY A 267 1.49 10.66 -21.24
C GLY A 267 1.42 10.12 -19.80
N LEU A 268 2.14 10.71 -18.84
CA LEU A 268 1.89 10.46 -17.43
C LEU A 268 0.83 11.46 -16.92
N PRO A 269 -0.31 10.97 -16.42
CA PRO A 269 -1.28 11.82 -15.74
C PRO A 269 -0.77 12.25 -14.36
N ILE A 270 -1.32 13.36 -13.86
CA ILE A 270 -1.06 13.84 -12.52
C ILE A 270 -2.37 14.02 -11.77
N PHE A 271 -2.49 13.38 -10.59
CA PHE A 271 -3.63 13.53 -9.69
C PHE A 271 -3.41 14.74 -8.82
N VAL A 272 -4.41 15.59 -8.71
CA VAL A 272 -4.36 16.84 -7.94
C VAL A 272 -5.50 16.86 -6.92
N GLU A 273 -5.13 17.05 -5.66
CA GLU A 273 -6.02 17.12 -4.50
C GLU A 273 -5.79 18.43 -3.74
N TYR A 274 -6.85 19.06 -3.24
CA TYR A 274 -6.78 20.20 -2.33
C TYR A 274 -7.33 19.81 -0.96
N SER A 275 -6.61 19.76 0.03
CA SER A 275 -5.28 19.61 0.51
C SER A 275 -5.11 18.15 0.94
N ASN A 276 -5.33 17.83 2.24
CA ASN A 276 -5.58 16.50 2.79
C ASN A 276 -6.58 16.64 3.93
N GLU A 277 -7.62 15.79 3.95
CA GLU A 277 -8.61 15.68 5.03
C GLU A 277 -9.06 17.03 5.62
N VAL A 278 -9.38 18.01 4.77
CA VAL A 278 -9.75 19.36 5.23
C VAL A 278 -10.98 19.36 6.16
N TRP A 279 -11.80 18.31 6.12
CA TRP A 279 -12.90 18.05 7.04
C TRP A 279 -12.43 17.67 8.46
N ASN A 280 -11.17 17.26 8.65
CA ASN A 280 -10.62 16.75 9.90
C ASN A 280 -10.15 17.89 10.81
N GLN A 281 -10.75 17.98 12.01
CA GLN A 281 -10.51 19.06 12.98
C GLN A 281 -9.10 19.05 13.59
N ASP A 282 -8.36 17.95 13.44
CA ASP A 282 -7.00 17.83 13.96
C ASP A 282 -5.97 18.57 13.08
N PHE A 283 -6.35 18.95 11.86
CA PHE A 283 -5.45 19.64 10.93
C PHE A 283 -5.73 21.14 10.80
N PRO A 284 -4.68 21.98 10.70
CA PRO A 284 -4.81 23.43 10.50
C PRO A 284 -5.66 23.81 9.28
N ALA A 285 -5.67 22.98 8.25
CA ALA A 285 -6.47 23.17 7.04
C ALA A 285 -7.97 23.28 7.36
N HIS A 286 -8.49 22.51 8.32
CA HIS A 286 -9.88 22.58 8.76
C HIS A 286 -10.23 23.97 9.33
N LEU A 287 -9.39 24.48 10.22
CA LEU A 287 -9.61 25.80 10.82
C LEU A 287 -9.59 26.90 9.77
N HIS A 288 -8.63 26.84 8.85
CA HIS A 288 -8.50 27.78 7.74
C HIS A 288 -9.76 27.76 6.85
N ALA A 289 -10.17 26.58 6.40
CA ALA A 289 -11.36 26.41 5.55
C ALA A 289 -12.65 26.85 6.26
N THR A 290 -12.79 26.53 7.55
CA THR A 290 -13.93 26.94 8.37
C THR A 290 -14.02 28.47 8.47
N GLN A 291 -12.91 29.14 8.81
CA GLN A 291 -12.87 30.60 8.93
C GLN A 291 -13.16 31.30 7.60
N SER A 292 -12.53 30.81 6.53
CA SER A 292 -12.72 31.34 5.18
C SER A 292 -14.17 31.17 4.68
N GLY A 293 -14.74 29.98 4.89
CA GLY A 293 -16.11 29.68 4.51
C GLY A 293 -17.14 30.49 5.29
N LEU A 294 -16.93 30.70 6.60
CA LEU A 294 -17.79 31.58 7.41
C LEU A 294 -17.69 33.04 6.96
N ALA A 295 -16.48 33.52 6.66
CA ALA A 295 -16.27 34.87 6.15
C ALA A 295 -16.94 35.10 4.78
N ALA A 296 -16.97 34.07 3.94
CA ALA A 296 -17.67 34.07 2.65
C ALA A 296 -19.18 33.79 2.76
N GLY A 297 -19.72 33.46 3.94
CA GLY A 297 -21.15 33.18 4.14
C GLY A 297 -21.63 31.88 3.50
N LEU A 298 -20.77 30.86 3.36
CA LEU A 298 -21.05 29.67 2.55
C LEU A 298 -21.96 28.63 3.23
N GLY A 299 -22.29 28.76 4.49
CA GLY A 299 -23.14 27.77 5.15
C GLY A 299 -23.76 28.22 6.47
N PRO A 300 -24.79 27.49 6.96
CA PRO A 300 -25.46 27.78 8.21
C PRO A 300 -24.65 27.33 9.44
N SER A 301 -23.72 26.43 9.27
CA SER A 301 -22.85 25.90 10.32
C SER A 301 -21.36 26.02 9.94
N PRO A 302 -20.46 26.03 10.93
CA PRO A 302 -19.02 26.00 10.66
C PRO A 302 -18.58 24.81 9.78
N PHE A 303 -19.19 23.63 9.99
CA PHE A 303 -18.88 22.44 9.21
C PHE A 303 -19.32 22.56 7.75
N ASP A 304 -20.56 23.04 7.49
CA ASP A 304 -21.00 23.29 6.11
C ASP A 304 -20.14 24.36 5.42
N ALA A 305 -19.77 25.40 6.16
CA ALA A 305 -18.91 26.46 5.63
C ALA A 305 -17.53 25.91 5.25
N CYS A 306 -16.95 25.02 6.07
CA CYS A 306 -15.70 24.32 5.77
C CYS A 306 -15.81 23.48 4.49
N LEU A 307 -16.83 22.62 4.38
CA LEU A 307 -17.00 21.73 3.22
C LEU A 307 -17.17 22.52 1.92
N LYS A 308 -18.01 23.57 1.95
CA LYS A 308 -18.28 24.39 0.75
C LYS A 308 -17.05 25.22 0.34
N TRP A 309 -16.33 25.79 1.31
CA TRP A 309 -15.06 26.45 1.02
C TRP A 309 -14.05 25.50 0.40
N THR A 310 -13.91 24.31 0.97
CA THR A 310 -13.01 23.27 0.43
C THR A 310 -13.37 22.92 -1.01
N SER A 311 -14.66 22.77 -1.30
CA SER A 311 -15.14 22.52 -2.66
C SER A 311 -14.81 23.66 -3.62
N GLU A 312 -15.07 24.93 -3.24
CA GLU A 312 -14.75 26.09 -4.09
C GLU A 312 -13.25 26.20 -4.35
N ARG A 313 -12.43 26.04 -3.29
CA ARG A 313 -10.97 26.15 -3.42
C ARG A 313 -10.39 25.00 -4.25
N ALA A 314 -10.88 23.79 -4.07
CA ALA A 314 -10.49 22.65 -4.89
C ALA A 314 -10.76 22.91 -6.39
N VAL A 315 -11.95 23.38 -6.74
CA VAL A 315 -12.28 23.71 -8.14
C VAL A 315 -11.37 24.80 -8.70
N GLN A 316 -11.06 25.85 -7.92
CA GLN A 316 -10.10 26.88 -8.34
C GLN A 316 -8.71 26.30 -8.61
N VAL A 317 -8.24 25.41 -7.74
CA VAL A 317 -6.96 24.69 -7.93
C VAL A 317 -6.99 23.87 -9.22
N PHE A 318 -8.07 23.13 -9.45
CA PHE A 318 -8.23 22.28 -10.66
C PHE A 318 -8.25 23.13 -11.95
N ASP A 319 -8.95 24.24 -11.95
CA ASP A 319 -9.00 25.14 -13.10
C ASP A 319 -7.62 25.75 -13.41
N LEU A 320 -6.81 26.13 -12.39
CA LEU A 320 -5.44 26.61 -12.56
C LEU A 320 -4.52 25.53 -13.13
N TRP A 321 -4.57 24.31 -12.58
CA TRP A 321 -3.78 23.19 -13.08
C TRP A 321 -4.09 22.84 -14.52
N THR A 322 -5.37 22.75 -14.86
CA THR A 322 -5.83 22.50 -16.23
C THR A 322 -5.34 23.57 -17.18
N ALA A 323 -5.48 24.85 -16.79
CA ALA A 323 -5.06 25.99 -17.62
C ALA A 323 -3.54 26.01 -17.88
N GLU A 324 -2.71 25.73 -16.87
CA GLU A 324 -1.25 25.72 -17.04
C GLU A 324 -0.80 24.53 -17.90
N PHE A 325 -1.40 23.35 -17.74
CA PHE A 325 -1.11 22.20 -18.62
C PHE A 325 -1.46 22.50 -20.07
N GLU A 326 -2.61 23.12 -20.34
CA GLU A 326 -2.97 23.56 -21.70
C GLU A 326 -2.06 24.66 -22.24
N ALA A 327 -1.64 25.59 -21.40
CA ALA A 327 -0.73 26.66 -21.81
C ALA A 327 0.65 26.13 -22.19
N VAL A 328 1.17 25.13 -21.47
CA VAL A 328 2.52 24.57 -21.70
C VAL A 328 2.51 23.52 -22.81
N ARG A 329 1.56 22.58 -22.75
CA ARG A 329 1.55 21.39 -23.62
C ARG A 329 0.60 21.49 -24.80
N GLY A 330 -0.28 22.49 -24.81
CA GLY A 330 -1.27 22.75 -25.86
C GLY A 330 -2.68 22.27 -25.54
N PRO A 331 -3.67 22.60 -26.40
CA PRO A 331 -5.08 22.28 -26.17
C PRO A 331 -5.32 20.77 -25.97
N GLY A 332 -6.10 20.42 -24.95
CA GLY A 332 -6.43 19.06 -24.57
C GLY A 332 -5.44 18.44 -23.56
N ALA A 333 -4.32 19.09 -23.26
CA ALA A 333 -3.39 18.58 -22.25
C ALA A 333 -3.92 18.72 -20.82
N GLY A 334 -4.98 19.48 -20.62
CA GLY A 334 -5.72 19.51 -19.35
C GLY A 334 -6.32 18.16 -18.96
N ASP A 335 -6.49 17.23 -19.91
CA ASP A 335 -6.96 15.86 -19.67
C ASP A 335 -5.89 14.99 -18.97
N ASP A 336 -4.62 15.41 -18.95
CA ASP A 336 -3.56 14.77 -18.15
C ASP A 336 -3.69 15.09 -16.66
N VAL A 337 -4.50 16.10 -16.26
CA VAL A 337 -4.75 16.48 -14.87
C VAL A 337 -5.98 15.77 -14.35
N VAL A 338 -5.82 14.84 -13.42
CA VAL A 338 -6.93 14.13 -12.74
C VAL A 338 -7.32 14.90 -11.48
N ARG A 339 -8.52 15.48 -11.48
CA ARG A 339 -9.05 16.37 -10.43
C ARG A 339 -9.76 15.57 -9.37
N VAL A 340 -9.19 15.49 -8.16
CA VAL A 340 -9.67 14.62 -7.09
C VAL A 340 -10.31 15.41 -5.97
N MET A 341 -11.60 15.15 -5.69
CA MET A 341 -12.32 15.69 -4.54
C MET A 341 -12.29 14.65 -3.41
N ALA A 342 -11.57 14.94 -2.32
CA ALA A 342 -11.45 14.06 -1.16
C ALA A 342 -12.47 14.41 -0.09
N ALA A 343 -13.18 13.40 0.46
CA ALA A 343 -14.24 13.54 1.46
C ALA A 343 -14.07 12.54 2.61
N GLN A 344 -14.87 12.71 3.67
CA GLN A 344 -14.84 11.85 4.84
C GLN A 344 -15.59 10.53 4.58
N HIS A 345 -14.90 9.40 4.73
CA HIS A 345 -15.44 8.08 4.47
C HIS A 345 -16.72 7.76 5.26
N VAL A 346 -16.70 7.96 6.58
CA VAL A 346 -17.81 7.58 7.48
C VAL A 346 -19.07 8.45 7.35
N ASN A 347 -18.97 9.55 6.61
CA ASN A 347 -20.04 10.54 6.51
C ASN A 347 -20.33 10.92 5.04
N PRO A 348 -21.16 10.18 4.30
CA PRO A 348 -21.51 10.48 2.91
C PRO A 348 -22.05 11.89 2.65
N TYR A 349 -22.61 12.54 3.69
CA TYR A 349 -23.02 13.95 3.62
C TYR A 349 -21.88 14.88 3.19
N THR A 350 -20.64 14.59 3.58
CA THR A 350 -19.48 15.38 3.17
C THR A 350 -19.25 15.29 1.67
N SER A 351 -19.33 14.08 1.12
CA SER A 351 -19.25 13.81 -0.32
C SER A 351 -20.35 14.55 -1.09
N GLU A 352 -21.61 14.43 -0.65
CA GLU A 352 -22.75 15.10 -1.28
C GLU A 352 -22.59 16.63 -1.24
N THR A 353 -22.30 17.18 -0.05
CA THR A 353 -22.19 18.63 0.14
C THR A 353 -21.10 19.24 -0.73
N MET A 354 -19.94 18.62 -0.80
CA MET A 354 -18.81 19.14 -1.58
C MET A 354 -19.05 19.01 -3.08
N LEU A 355 -19.56 17.87 -3.55
CA LEU A 355 -19.81 17.65 -4.97
C LEU A 355 -20.97 18.49 -5.52
N ASP A 356 -22.02 18.70 -4.75
CA ASP A 356 -23.20 19.46 -5.19
C ASP A 356 -23.03 20.97 -5.07
N HIS A 357 -22.07 21.42 -4.26
CA HIS A 357 -21.84 22.85 -4.10
C HIS A 357 -21.40 23.48 -5.43
N GLN A 358 -22.19 24.43 -5.93
CA GLN A 358 -21.99 25.08 -7.24
C GLN A 358 -21.78 24.10 -8.41
N LEU A 359 -22.32 22.89 -8.31
CA LEU A 359 -22.15 21.81 -9.29
C LEU A 359 -20.67 21.38 -9.47
N ALA A 360 -19.89 21.39 -8.38
CA ALA A 360 -18.46 21.05 -8.40
C ALA A 360 -18.18 19.68 -9.03
N TYR A 361 -19.12 18.72 -8.95
CA TYR A 361 -18.97 17.41 -9.59
C TYR A 361 -18.72 17.47 -11.09
N GLN A 362 -19.07 18.58 -11.78
CA GLN A 362 -18.80 18.78 -13.21
C GLN A 362 -17.34 19.19 -13.50
N LYS A 363 -16.59 19.50 -12.45
CA LYS A 363 -15.18 19.92 -12.49
C LYS A 363 -14.22 18.91 -11.84
N VAL A 364 -14.73 17.75 -11.47
CA VAL A 364 -14.03 16.68 -10.73
C VAL A 364 -14.01 15.43 -11.59
N ASP A 365 -12.92 14.70 -11.56
CA ASP A 365 -12.73 13.42 -12.27
C ASP A 365 -12.93 12.22 -11.36
N ALA A 366 -12.69 12.35 -10.05
CA ALA A 366 -12.92 11.31 -9.06
C ALA A 366 -13.33 11.87 -7.70
N LEU A 367 -14.24 11.15 -7.02
CA LEU A 367 -14.42 11.26 -5.58
C LEU A 367 -13.42 10.34 -4.90
N ALA A 368 -12.78 10.79 -3.80
CA ALA A 368 -11.84 9.98 -3.04
C ALA A 368 -12.18 9.91 -1.55
N LEU A 369 -11.91 8.75 -0.93
CA LEU A 369 -12.17 8.46 0.49
C LEU A 369 -10.98 7.81 1.16
N ALA A 370 -11.03 7.72 2.52
CA ALA A 370 -10.06 6.97 3.34
C ALA A 370 -10.78 5.90 4.16
N PRO A 371 -11.04 4.71 3.60
CA PRO A 371 -11.72 3.63 4.30
C PRO A 371 -10.77 2.93 5.30
N TYR A 372 -10.82 3.35 6.56
CA TYR A 372 -10.07 2.73 7.65
C TYR A 372 -10.97 1.86 8.53
N PHE A 373 -10.41 0.78 9.11
CA PHE A 373 -11.02 -0.09 10.10
C PHE A 373 -10.14 -0.24 11.36
N GLY A 374 -10.74 -0.61 12.50
CA GLY A 374 -10.01 -0.92 13.74
C GLY A 374 -9.74 0.29 14.65
N HIS A 375 -10.49 1.38 14.53
CA HIS A 375 -10.27 2.62 15.31
C HIS A 375 -10.40 2.46 16.83
N GLY A 376 -11.28 1.59 17.30
CA GLY A 376 -11.64 1.51 18.73
C GLY A 376 -10.51 1.00 19.62
N PHE A 377 -9.72 0.06 19.14
CA PHE A 377 -8.78 -0.74 19.95
C PHE A 377 -7.67 0.06 20.62
N GLY A 378 -7.26 1.19 20.07
CA GLY A 378 -6.18 2.04 20.60
C GLY A 378 -6.63 3.17 21.52
N SER A 379 -7.91 3.24 21.87
CA SER A 379 -8.45 4.29 22.73
C SER A 379 -8.25 4.01 24.22
N ALA A 380 -8.23 5.07 25.03
CA ALA A 380 -8.15 4.93 26.49
C ALA A 380 -9.36 4.16 27.09
N ALA A 381 -10.52 4.25 26.44
CA ALA A 381 -11.73 3.57 26.90
C ALA A 381 -11.67 2.05 26.69
N GLU A 382 -11.04 1.60 25.60
CA GLU A 382 -10.96 0.19 25.22
C GLU A 382 -9.65 -0.49 25.64
N ARG A 383 -8.70 0.25 26.22
CA ARG A 383 -7.36 -0.22 26.58
C ARG A 383 -7.35 -1.59 27.26
N ASP A 384 -8.04 -1.71 28.40
CA ASP A 384 -8.00 -2.93 29.20
C ASP A 384 -8.73 -4.10 28.49
N ALA A 385 -9.80 -3.81 27.78
CA ALA A 385 -10.52 -4.78 26.96
C ALA A 385 -9.64 -5.29 25.80
N THR A 386 -8.92 -4.38 25.12
CA THR A 386 -7.99 -4.71 24.04
C THR A 386 -6.84 -5.58 24.54
N LEU A 387 -6.24 -5.23 25.67
CA LEU A 387 -5.15 -6.02 26.27
C LEU A 387 -5.60 -7.42 26.70
N ALA A 388 -6.86 -7.60 27.10
CA ALA A 388 -7.41 -8.89 27.51
C ALA A 388 -7.72 -9.83 26.32
N LYS A 389 -7.85 -9.30 25.09
CA LYS A 389 -8.17 -10.09 23.89
C LYS A 389 -6.92 -10.78 23.33
N SER A 390 -7.10 -11.96 22.73
CA SER A 390 -6.08 -12.57 21.86
C SER A 390 -6.00 -11.81 20.53
N ASN A 391 -4.90 -11.97 19.78
CA ASN A 391 -4.78 -11.40 18.43
C ASN A 391 -5.90 -11.89 17.52
N ALA A 392 -6.20 -13.19 17.56
CA ALA A 392 -7.29 -13.78 16.76
C ALA A 392 -8.67 -13.15 17.07
N GLN A 393 -8.94 -12.76 18.31
CA GLN A 393 -10.19 -12.06 18.66
C GLN A 393 -10.24 -10.65 18.07
N ILE A 394 -9.14 -9.90 18.16
CA ILE A 394 -9.06 -8.55 17.57
C ILE A 394 -9.19 -8.62 16.04
N LEU A 395 -8.51 -9.56 15.39
CA LEU A 395 -8.59 -9.75 13.94
C LEU A 395 -10.02 -10.12 13.49
N ALA A 396 -10.70 -11.00 14.23
CA ALA A 396 -12.08 -11.36 13.92
C ALA A 396 -13.06 -10.17 14.11
N GLU A 397 -12.82 -9.31 15.10
CA GLU A 397 -13.60 -8.09 15.30
C GLU A 397 -13.32 -7.06 14.18
N CYS A 398 -12.06 -6.90 13.74
CA CYS A 398 -11.72 -6.08 12.58
C CYS A 398 -12.41 -6.58 11.30
N GLU A 399 -12.40 -7.90 11.05
CA GLU A 399 -13.07 -8.48 9.90
C GLU A 399 -14.58 -8.25 9.95
N ALA A 400 -15.19 -8.41 11.12
CA ALA A 400 -16.61 -8.12 11.32
C ALA A 400 -16.94 -6.63 11.08
N GLU A 401 -16.11 -5.69 11.55
CA GLU A 401 -16.25 -4.26 11.30
C GLU A 401 -16.18 -3.96 9.80
N VAL A 402 -15.23 -4.56 9.06
CA VAL A 402 -15.13 -4.41 7.61
C VAL A 402 -16.43 -4.79 6.92
N LEU A 403 -17.03 -5.93 7.30
CA LEU A 403 -18.22 -6.44 6.64
C LEU A 403 -19.51 -5.70 7.07
N SER A 404 -19.63 -5.33 8.36
CA SER A 404 -20.87 -4.78 8.92
C SER A 404 -20.98 -3.26 8.88
N GLU A 405 -19.86 -2.54 8.85
CA GLU A 405 -19.81 -1.08 8.95
C GLU A 405 -19.10 -0.45 7.74
N LEU A 406 -17.90 -0.92 7.41
CA LEU A 406 -17.08 -0.33 6.36
C LEU A 406 -17.68 -0.57 4.96
N ALA A 407 -18.01 -1.81 4.60
CA ALA A 407 -18.56 -2.15 3.30
C ALA A 407 -19.87 -1.42 2.98
N PRO A 408 -20.88 -1.32 3.89
CA PRO A 408 -22.06 -0.51 3.66
C PRO A 408 -21.75 0.97 3.43
N THR A 409 -20.77 1.53 4.14
CA THR A 409 -20.40 2.94 4.01
C THR A 409 -19.66 3.21 2.70
N ILE A 410 -18.78 2.29 2.25
CA ILE A 410 -18.18 2.33 0.92
C ILE A 410 -19.28 2.34 -0.15
N ALA A 411 -20.23 1.41 -0.08
CA ALA A 411 -21.33 1.29 -1.03
C ALA A 411 -22.21 2.57 -1.08
N ALA A 412 -22.45 3.20 0.07
CA ALA A 412 -23.18 4.47 0.13
C ALA A 412 -22.44 5.59 -0.62
N ASN A 413 -21.13 5.72 -0.45
CA ASN A 413 -20.33 6.73 -1.17
C ASN A 413 -20.16 6.38 -2.66
N VAL A 414 -20.08 5.11 -3.03
CA VAL A 414 -20.14 4.68 -4.45
C VAL A 414 -21.45 5.14 -5.08
N ALA A 415 -22.59 5.02 -4.37
CA ALA A 415 -23.86 5.51 -4.87
C ALA A 415 -23.87 7.05 -5.04
N VAL A 416 -23.27 7.79 -4.10
CA VAL A 416 -23.11 9.26 -4.22
C VAL A 416 -22.28 9.62 -5.47
N ALA A 417 -21.15 8.95 -5.70
CA ALA A 417 -20.29 9.17 -6.86
C ALA A 417 -21.03 8.82 -8.18
N ASN A 418 -21.63 7.63 -8.25
CA ASN A 418 -22.31 7.13 -9.45
C ASN A 418 -23.47 8.03 -9.90
N THR A 419 -24.24 8.62 -8.95
CA THR A 419 -25.33 9.54 -9.29
C THR A 419 -24.84 10.83 -9.96
N ARG A 420 -23.54 11.11 -9.88
CA ARG A 420 -22.86 12.27 -10.49
C ARG A 420 -21.93 11.87 -11.64
N GLY A 421 -21.92 10.59 -12.01
CA GLY A 421 -21.09 10.06 -13.09
C GLY A 421 -19.60 10.01 -12.77
N LEU A 422 -19.24 9.97 -11.48
CA LEU A 422 -17.86 9.93 -11.02
C LEU A 422 -17.46 8.53 -10.56
N PRO A 423 -16.21 8.08 -10.80
CA PRO A 423 -15.64 6.95 -10.09
C PRO A 423 -15.33 7.34 -8.64
N LEU A 424 -15.39 6.33 -7.74
CA LEU A 424 -14.88 6.43 -6.38
C LEU A 424 -13.49 5.80 -6.33
N VAL A 425 -12.50 6.48 -5.77
CA VAL A 425 -11.15 5.96 -5.47
C VAL A 425 -10.84 6.15 -3.98
N ALA A 426 -9.76 5.53 -3.48
CA ALA A 426 -9.30 5.81 -2.12
C ALA A 426 -8.02 6.63 -2.15
N TYR A 427 -7.99 7.75 -1.40
CA TYR A 427 -6.76 8.51 -1.18
C TYR A 427 -5.91 7.90 -0.07
N GLU A 428 -6.51 7.21 0.89
CA GLU A 428 -5.88 6.41 1.95
C GLU A 428 -6.75 5.20 2.27
N GLY A 429 -6.29 4.31 3.15
CA GLY A 429 -7.09 3.22 3.67
C GLY A 429 -6.27 2.11 4.29
N GLY A 430 -6.94 1.25 5.04
CA GLY A 430 -6.34 0.12 5.72
C GLY A 430 -6.72 0.02 7.19
N GLN A 431 -5.87 -0.60 8.01
CA GLN A 431 -6.09 -0.73 9.43
C GLN A 431 -5.73 0.56 10.19
N HIS A 432 -6.47 0.87 11.25
CA HIS A 432 -6.25 1.99 12.18
C HIS A 432 -5.98 1.47 13.61
N LEU A 433 -5.21 0.40 13.74
CA LEU A 433 -4.80 -0.14 15.04
C LEU A 433 -3.65 0.71 15.60
N SER A 434 -3.99 1.87 16.12
CA SER A 434 -3.05 2.88 16.64
C SER A 434 -3.51 3.38 18.00
N THR A 435 -2.57 3.60 18.90
CA THR A 435 -2.83 4.24 20.19
C THR A 435 -3.10 5.73 20.01
N SER A 436 -3.95 6.31 20.86
CA SER A 436 -4.33 7.72 20.76
C SER A 436 -4.55 8.39 22.11
N GLY A 437 -4.49 9.72 22.14
CA GLY A 437 -4.79 10.55 23.30
C GLY A 437 -3.89 10.21 24.51
N SER A 438 -4.49 9.97 25.67
CA SER A 438 -3.74 9.73 26.91
C SER A 438 -3.01 8.39 26.97
N VAL A 439 -3.30 7.45 26.05
CA VAL A 439 -2.64 6.13 25.96
C VAL A 439 -1.68 6.01 24.79
N GLN A 440 -1.38 7.11 24.11
CA GLN A 440 -0.49 7.11 22.94
C GLN A 440 0.87 6.47 23.21
N PHE A 441 1.41 6.61 24.40
CA PHE A 441 2.70 6.05 24.82
C PHE A 441 2.57 4.88 25.80
N ASP A 442 1.42 4.19 25.82
CA ASP A 442 1.23 2.96 26.60
C ASP A 442 1.92 1.79 25.92
N PHE A 443 3.11 1.42 26.40
CA PHE A 443 3.93 0.36 25.79
C PHE A 443 3.21 -0.98 25.67
N ALA A 444 2.40 -1.35 26.66
CA ALA A 444 1.69 -2.63 26.60
C ALA A 444 0.65 -2.65 25.48
N LEU A 445 -0.06 -1.54 25.27
CA LEU A 445 -1.04 -1.39 24.21
C LEU A 445 -0.38 -1.29 22.83
N ILE A 446 0.73 -0.53 22.73
CA ILE A 446 1.54 -0.42 21.50
C ILE A 446 2.00 -1.82 21.05
N GLU A 447 2.66 -2.58 21.94
CA GLU A 447 3.13 -3.93 21.65
C GLU A 447 1.98 -4.88 21.27
N LYS A 448 0.84 -4.75 21.94
CA LYS A 448 -0.36 -5.52 21.60
C LYS A 448 -0.82 -5.24 20.17
N LEU A 449 -1.01 -3.97 19.79
CA LEU A 449 -1.49 -3.59 18.47
C LEU A 449 -0.45 -3.90 17.37
N ALA A 450 0.83 -3.73 17.66
CA ALA A 450 1.92 -4.14 16.77
C ALA A 450 1.92 -5.67 16.55
N SER A 451 1.72 -6.46 17.63
CA SER A 451 1.64 -7.92 17.53
C SER A 451 0.46 -8.40 16.67
N VAL A 452 -0.68 -7.69 16.73
CA VAL A 452 -1.85 -7.97 15.86
C VAL A 452 -1.51 -7.69 14.40
N ASN A 453 -0.79 -6.60 14.12
CA ASN A 453 -0.36 -6.26 12.76
C ASN A 453 0.65 -7.26 12.18
N ARG A 454 1.49 -7.89 13.03
CA ARG A 454 2.44 -8.94 12.63
C ARG A 454 1.82 -10.33 12.59
N ASP A 455 0.57 -10.49 13.02
CA ASP A 455 -0.11 -11.79 13.02
C ASP A 455 -0.45 -12.22 11.59
N PRO A 456 -0.18 -13.48 11.18
CA PRO A 456 -0.53 -13.98 9.85
C PRO A 456 -2.00 -13.80 9.48
N GLY A 457 -2.91 -13.77 10.46
CA GLY A 457 -4.33 -13.52 10.25
C GLY A 457 -4.65 -12.13 9.70
N MET A 458 -3.76 -11.15 9.85
CA MET A 458 -3.92 -9.82 9.26
C MET A 458 -4.01 -9.86 7.73
N TYR A 459 -3.37 -10.85 7.09
CA TYR A 459 -3.55 -11.11 5.65
C TYR A 459 -5.02 -11.31 5.29
N SER A 460 -5.75 -12.15 6.03
CA SER A 460 -7.16 -12.44 5.74
C SER A 460 -8.05 -11.22 5.93
N VAL A 461 -7.83 -10.45 7.00
CA VAL A 461 -8.57 -9.19 7.23
C VAL A 461 -8.38 -8.21 6.08
N TYR A 462 -7.12 -8.05 5.62
CA TYR A 462 -6.83 -7.18 4.46
C TYR A 462 -7.48 -7.71 3.17
N ARG A 463 -7.51 -9.04 2.95
CA ARG A 463 -8.22 -9.59 1.79
C ARG A 463 -9.71 -9.29 1.86
N THR A 464 -10.35 -9.49 3.02
CA THR A 464 -11.77 -9.15 3.22
C THR A 464 -12.02 -7.65 2.98
N PHE A 465 -11.13 -6.77 3.41
CA PHE A 465 -11.21 -5.33 3.17
C PHE A 465 -11.11 -4.98 1.67
N LEU A 466 -10.12 -5.54 0.97
CA LEU A 466 -9.88 -5.29 -0.44
C LEU A 466 -11.02 -5.85 -1.32
N ASP A 467 -11.53 -7.02 -0.97
CA ASP A 467 -12.66 -7.64 -1.65
C ASP A 467 -13.94 -6.81 -1.44
N ALA A 468 -14.20 -6.30 -0.22
CA ALA A 468 -15.32 -5.40 0.05
C ALA A 468 -15.25 -4.08 -0.74
N TRP A 469 -14.04 -3.52 -0.91
CA TRP A 469 -13.80 -2.34 -1.76
C TRP A 469 -14.12 -2.62 -3.23
N ASN A 470 -13.62 -3.72 -3.75
CA ASN A 470 -13.85 -4.16 -5.13
C ASN A 470 -15.33 -4.49 -5.39
N ASP A 471 -15.98 -5.20 -4.49
CA ASP A 471 -17.38 -5.64 -4.61
C ASP A 471 -18.36 -4.46 -4.59
N ALA A 472 -17.99 -3.36 -3.93
CA ALA A 472 -18.73 -2.12 -3.99
C ALA A 472 -18.63 -1.42 -5.37
N GLY A 473 -17.75 -1.87 -6.26
CA GLY A 473 -17.50 -1.27 -7.56
C GLY A 473 -16.67 0.01 -7.50
N ALA A 474 -15.84 0.17 -6.46
CA ALA A 474 -14.89 1.26 -6.34
C ALA A 474 -13.66 1.05 -7.23
N GLY A 475 -12.94 2.13 -7.52
CA GLY A 475 -11.73 2.12 -8.36
C GLY A 475 -10.47 1.72 -7.57
N PHE A 476 -9.32 2.27 -7.93
CA PHE A 476 -8.07 1.92 -7.24
C PHE A 476 -8.07 2.40 -5.78
N LEU A 477 -7.31 1.68 -4.96
CA LEU A 477 -7.11 2.00 -3.56
C LEU A 477 -5.65 2.40 -3.33
N THR A 478 -5.43 3.47 -2.55
CA THR A 478 -4.10 3.98 -2.18
C THR A 478 -3.86 3.72 -0.70
N PRO A 479 -3.44 2.51 -0.31
CA PRO A 479 -3.31 2.18 1.11
C PRO A 479 -2.25 3.02 1.80
N TYR A 480 -2.44 3.34 3.08
CA TYR A 480 -1.52 4.07 3.92
C TYR A 480 -0.87 3.11 4.93
N SER A 481 0.47 2.94 4.93
CA SER A 481 1.48 3.54 4.08
C SER A 481 2.43 2.47 3.51
N PHE A 482 3.35 2.85 2.61
CA PHE A 482 4.33 1.94 2.02
C PHE A 482 5.21 1.27 3.07
N THR A 483 5.97 2.07 3.82
CA THR A 483 6.81 1.62 4.95
C THR A 483 6.50 2.44 6.20
N PHE A 484 6.55 1.81 7.36
CA PHE A 484 6.42 2.48 8.66
C PHE A 484 6.86 1.55 9.78
N THR A 485 7.81 1.96 10.63
CA THR A 485 8.19 1.21 11.82
C THR A 485 7.05 1.21 12.84
N TYR A 486 6.62 0.02 13.30
CA TYR A 486 5.50 -0.11 14.22
C TYR A 486 5.85 0.44 15.61
N GLY A 487 4.99 1.31 16.15
CA GLY A 487 5.26 1.99 17.41
C GLY A 487 4.11 2.84 17.93
N ALA A 488 4.45 3.81 18.77
CA ALA A 488 3.50 4.71 19.44
C ALA A 488 2.66 5.57 18.47
N PHE A 489 3.12 5.76 17.25
CA PHE A 489 2.42 6.53 16.21
C PHE A 489 1.63 5.65 15.26
N GLY A 490 1.50 4.36 15.55
CA GLY A 490 0.72 3.39 14.79
C GLY A 490 1.58 2.29 14.14
N SER A 491 0.92 1.46 13.34
CA SER A 491 1.51 0.34 12.60
C SER A 491 1.11 0.42 11.13
N TRP A 492 1.27 1.58 10.54
CA TRP A 492 0.70 1.93 9.23
C TRP A 492 1.36 1.19 8.07
N GLY A 493 2.68 1.00 8.11
CA GLY A 493 3.44 0.38 7.02
C GLY A 493 2.89 -0.96 6.59
N HIS A 494 2.76 -1.16 5.28
CA HIS A 494 2.53 -2.48 4.70
C HIS A 494 3.82 -3.30 4.73
N LEU A 495 4.96 -2.61 4.73
CA LEU A 495 6.26 -3.10 5.19
C LEU A 495 6.66 -2.32 6.44
N GLU A 496 7.29 -2.96 7.41
CA GLU A 496 7.90 -2.26 8.55
C GLU A 496 9.18 -1.53 8.12
N TYR A 497 9.87 -2.04 7.11
CA TYR A 497 11.07 -1.46 6.51
C TYR A 497 11.25 -1.95 5.07
N LEU A 498 11.95 -1.19 4.25
CA LEU A 498 12.29 -1.58 2.89
C LEU A 498 13.14 -2.86 2.91
N GLY A 499 12.79 -3.83 2.07
CA GLY A 499 13.46 -5.13 2.04
C GLY A 499 12.94 -6.17 3.06
N GLN A 500 11.89 -5.86 3.85
CA GLN A 500 11.25 -6.84 4.72
C GLN A 500 10.78 -8.06 3.90
N PRO A 501 11.06 -9.31 4.38
CA PRO A 501 10.58 -10.51 3.70
C PRO A 501 9.06 -10.56 3.62
N LEU A 502 8.50 -10.85 2.44
CA LEU A 502 7.04 -10.94 2.25
C LEU A 502 6.39 -12.02 3.13
N SER A 503 7.14 -13.04 3.56
CA SER A 503 6.66 -14.04 4.54
C SER A 503 6.28 -13.43 5.90
N GLU A 504 6.83 -12.25 6.23
CA GLU A 504 6.60 -11.51 7.47
C GLU A 504 5.69 -10.28 7.25
N ALA A 505 5.57 -9.79 6.01
CA ALA A 505 4.82 -8.61 5.64
C ALA A 505 3.39 -8.98 5.16
N HIS A 506 2.54 -9.43 6.08
CA HIS A 506 1.23 -10.00 5.77
C HIS A 506 0.29 -9.02 5.07
N LYS A 507 0.34 -7.72 5.42
CA LYS A 507 -0.42 -6.66 4.77
C LYS A 507 0.04 -6.47 3.31
N MET A 508 1.35 -6.33 3.08
CA MET A 508 1.91 -6.18 1.73
C MET A 508 1.57 -7.38 0.85
N ARG A 509 1.70 -8.59 1.39
CA ARG A 509 1.33 -9.81 0.66
C ARG A 509 -0.14 -9.81 0.23
N ALA A 510 -1.06 -9.35 1.11
CA ALA A 510 -2.48 -9.25 0.76
C ALA A 510 -2.72 -8.25 -0.39
N LEU A 511 -2.02 -7.11 -0.39
CA LEU A 511 -2.09 -6.14 -1.49
C LEU A 511 -1.59 -6.73 -2.81
N LEU A 512 -0.45 -7.42 -2.80
CA LEU A 512 0.14 -8.01 -4.01
C LEU A 512 -0.76 -9.12 -4.59
N ASP A 513 -1.28 -9.99 -3.74
CA ASP A 513 -2.20 -11.05 -4.15
C ASP A 513 -3.53 -10.48 -4.67
N TYR A 514 -4.01 -9.37 -4.11
CA TYR A 514 -5.18 -8.64 -4.63
C TYR A 514 -4.90 -8.08 -6.03
N ARG A 515 -3.79 -7.37 -6.22
CA ARG A 515 -3.38 -6.85 -7.53
C ARG A 515 -3.34 -7.96 -8.58
N ASP A 516 -2.71 -9.08 -8.25
CA ASP A 516 -2.50 -10.18 -9.18
C ASP A 516 -3.82 -10.92 -9.53
N SER A 517 -4.79 -10.90 -8.62
CA SER A 517 -6.13 -11.46 -8.85
C SER A 517 -7.11 -10.47 -9.50
N PHE A 518 -6.78 -9.17 -9.54
CA PHE A 518 -7.70 -8.14 -10.04
C PHE A 518 -8.02 -8.32 -11.53
N GLY A 519 -9.32 -8.31 -11.87
CA GLY A 519 -9.79 -8.49 -13.24
C GLY A 519 -9.62 -9.91 -13.81
N GLN A 520 -9.09 -10.84 -13.02
CA GLN A 520 -9.11 -12.24 -13.42
C GLN A 520 -10.54 -12.81 -13.30
N PRO A 521 -10.98 -13.64 -14.24
CA PRO A 521 -12.28 -14.28 -14.12
C PRO A 521 -12.30 -15.15 -12.87
N PRO A 522 -13.44 -15.22 -12.15
CA PRO A 522 -13.57 -16.08 -10.99
C PRO A 522 -13.15 -17.51 -11.32
N VAL A 523 -12.32 -18.12 -10.51
CA VAL A 523 -11.97 -19.53 -10.66
C VAL A 523 -13.19 -20.36 -10.27
N THR A 524 -13.71 -21.14 -11.22
CA THR A 524 -14.84 -22.04 -10.93
C THR A 524 -14.35 -23.24 -10.14
N GLY A 525 -14.92 -23.44 -8.96
CA GLY A 525 -14.71 -24.68 -8.20
C GLY A 525 -15.16 -25.89 -9.00
N SER A 526 -14.38 -26.95 -9.00
CA SER A 526 -14.72 -28.15 -9.76
C SER A 526 -14.25 -29.42 -9.06
N VAL A 527 -14.98 -30.52 -9.29
CA VAL A 527 -14.63 -31.86 -8.82
C VAL A 527 -14.69 -32.80 -10.00
N LEU A 528 -13.54 -33.32 -10.40
CA LEU A 528 -13.43 -34.22 -11.57
C LEU A 528 -13.01 -35.61 -11.11
N PRO A 529 -13.77 -36.66 -11.44
CA PRO A 529 -13.37 -38.04 -11.14
C PRO A 529 -12.24 -38.47 -12.07
N PHE A 530 -11.29 -39.25 -11.55
CA PHE A 530 -10.23 -39.88 -12.34
C PHE A 530 -9.90 -41.30 -11.86
N GLY A 531 -9.24 -42.06 -12.72
CA GLY A 531 -8.93 -43.47 -12.43
C GLY A 531 -10.16 -44.37 -12.33
N THR A 532 -9.97 -45.57 -11.79
CA THR A 532 -11.00 -46.57 -11.68
C THR A 532 -11.18 -47.03 -10.24
N ALA A 533 -12.42 -47.34 -9.87
CA ALA A 533 -12.78 -47.88 -8.58
C ALA A 533 -12.71 -49.42 -8.58
N CYS A 534 -12.47 -50.01 -7.44
CA CYS A 534 -12.61 -51.45 -7.22
C CYS A 534 -13.53 -51.75 -6.05
N GLY A 535 -13.99 -53.01 -5.99
CA GLY A 535 -14.84 -53.46 -4.89
C GLY A 535 -16.21 -52.79 -4.80
N GLY A 536 -16.67 -52.12 -5.87
CA GLY A 536 -17.97 -51.46 -5.96
C GLY A 536 -18.08 -50.13 -5.22
N LEU A 537 -16.97 -49.53 -4.79
CA LEU A 537 -16.97 -48.19 -4.16
C LEU A 537 -17.25 -47.11 -5.20
N MET A 538 -18.01 -46.10 -4.83
CA MET A 538 -18.25 -44.88 -5.64
C MET A 538 -17.92 -43.67 -4.79
N ALA A 539 -17.11 -42.76 -5.36
CA ALA A 539 -16.81 -41.43 -4.81
C ALA A 539 -17.74 -40.39 -5.45
N GLY A 540 -18.18 -39.44 -4.67
CA GLY A 540 -18.99 -38.30 -5.06
C GLY A 540 -18.74 -37.11 -4.13
N HIS A 541 -19.56 -36.07 -4.24
CA HIS A 541 -19.50 -34.91 -3.34
C HIS A 541 -20.86 -34.23 -3.22
N PHE A 542 -21.03 -33.45 -2.15
CA PHE A 542 -22.05 -32.43 -1.98
C PHE A 542 -21.37 -31.07 -1.82
N GLY A 543 -22.03 -30.00 -2.26
CA GLY A 543 -21.52 -28.65 -2.22
C GLY A 543 -20.38 -28.40 -3.23
N ASP A 544 -20.08 -27.14 -3.46
CA ASP A 544 -19.00 -26.71 -4.33
C ASP A 544 -17.73 -26.39 -3.52
N PRO A 545 -16.54 -26.74 -4.03
CA PRO A 545 -15.29 -26.41 -3.37
C PRO A 545 -14.92 -24.95 -3.64
N VAL A 546 -15.51 -24.00 -2.87
CA VAL A 546 -15.24 -22.57 -3.01
C VAL A 546 -14.68 -22.00 -1.70
N VAL A 547 -13.81 -20.97 -1.80
CA VAL A 547 -13.25 -20.30 -0.62
C VAL A 547 -14.37 -19.69 0.21
N GLY A 548 -14.28 -19.79 1.54
CA GLY A 548 -15.33 -19.33 2.45
C GLY A 548 -16.66 -20.07 2.34
N GLY A 549 -16.75 -21.04 1.43
CA GLY A 549 -17.94 -21.90 1.27
C GLY A 549 -17.99 -22.98 2.35
N GLY A 550 -19.03 -22.95 3.18
CA GLY A 550 -19.32 -24.05 4.10
C GLY A 550 -19.98 -25.21 3.37
N GLY A 551 -19.53 -26.42 3.65
CA GLY A 551 -20.28 -27.61 3.27
C GLY A 551 -19.82 -28.39 2.05
N PHE A 552 -18.60 -28.16 1.52
CA PHE A 552 -18.02 -29.10 0.58
C PHE A 552 -17.76 -30.44 1.28
N SER A 553 -18.38 -31.49 0.80
CA SER A 553 -18.36 -32.80 1.45
C SER A 553 -18.16 -33.93 0.45
N PRO A 554 -16.92 -34.44 0.29
CA PRO A 554 -16.68 -35.71 -0.42
C PRO A 554 -17.45 -36.85 0.21
N THR A 555 -18.06 -37.68 -0.65
CA THR A 555 -18.93 -38.80 -0.25
C THR A 555 -18.40 -40.13 -0.75
N LEU A 556 -18.70 -41.19 0.00
CA LEU A 556 -18.49 -42.59 -0.36
C LEU A 556 -19.83 -43.30 -0.39
N SER A 557 -20.03 -44.18 -1.35
CA SER A 557 -21.13 -45.13 -1.36
C SER A 557 -20.67 -46.51 -1.88
N GLY A 558 -21.49 -47.55 -1.68
CA GLY A 558 -21.19 -48.88 -2.13
C GLY A 558 -20.21 -49.69 -1.26
N ALA A 559 -19.83 -49.16 -0.10
CA ALA A 559 -19.04 -49.90 0.87
C ALA A 559 -19.90 -50.88 1.70
N PRO A 560 -19.31 -51.87 2.40
CA PRO A 560 -20.08 -52.66 3.36
C PRO A 560 -20.63 -51.76 4.47
N PRO A 561 -21.85 -52.06 4.98
CA PRO A 561 -22.42 -51.34 6.11
C PRO A 561 -21.52 -51.39 7.35
N LEU A 562 -21.50 -50.30 8.13
CA LEU A 562 -20.76 -50.18 9.39
C LEU A 562 -19.28 -50.61 9.30
N SER A 563 -18.67 -50.41 8.13
CA SER A 563 -17.28 -50.78 7.89
C SER A 563 -16.34 -49.56 8.11
N ALA A 564 -15.09 -49.84 8.46
CA ALA A 564 -14.08 -48.81 8.54
C ALA A 564 -13.79 -48.25 7.13
N ALA A 565 -13.76 -46.95 7.00
CA ALA A 565 -13.43 -46.23 5.78
C ALA A 565 -12.46 -45.07 6.09
N SER A 566 -11.75 -44.63 5.08
CA SER A 566 -10.89 -43.42 5.19
C SER A 566 -10.91 -42.63 3.91
N LEU A 567 -10.94 -41.33 4.03
CA LEU A 567 -10.68 -40.41 2.94
C LEU A 567 -9.19 -40.07 2.93
N LEU A 568 -8.52 -40.39 1.84
CA LEU A 568 -7.13 -40.01 1.56
C LEU A 568 -7.12 -38.64 0.89
N VAL A 569 -6.33 -37.70 1.43
CA VAL A 569 -6.17 -36.35 0.90
C VAL A 569 -4.72 -36.17 0.47
N SER A 570 -4.51 -35.59 -0.70
CA SER A 570 -3.20 -35.46 -1.32
C SER A 570 -3.05 -34.17 -2.12
N ALA A 571 -1.81 -33.66 -2.21
CA ALA A 571 -1.43 -32.60 -3.15
C ALA A 571 -0.96 -33.14 -4.52
N SER A 572 -0.80 -34.46 -4.67
CA SER A 572 -0.32 -35.07 -5.94
C SER A 572 -1.00 -36.41 -6.21
N ALA A 573 -1.19 -36.71 -7.51
CA ALA A 573 -1.62 -37.99 -8.04
C ALA A 573 -0.54 -38.63 -8.94
N ASP A 574 0.69 -38.13 -8.95
CA ASP A 574 1.75 -38.57 -9.89
C ASP A 574 2.64 -39.67 -9.32
N SER A 575 3.03 -39.55 -8.03
CA SER A 575 3.89 -40.55 -7.41
C SER A 575 3.74 -40.59 -5.89
N PHE A 576 3.96 -41.73 -5.27
CA PHE A 576 4.01 -41.93 -3.84
C PHE A 576 5.32 -42.62 -3.44
N GLY A 577 6.14 -41.97 -2.64
CA GLY A 577 7.44 -42.49 -2.19
C GLY A 577 8.40 -42.84 -3.34
N GLY A 578 8.31 -42.11 -4.46
CA GLY A 578 9.12 -42.34 -5.67
C GLY A 578 8.54 -43.42 -6.60
N ILE A 579 7.38 -44.00 -6.28
CA ILE A 579 6.67 -44.97 -7.12
C ILE A 579 5.60 -44.23 -7.91
N PRO A 580 5.57 -44.34 -9.25
CA PRO A 580 4.52 -43.74 -10.06
C PRO A 580 3.10 -44.22 -9.69
N LEU A 581 2.14 -43.31 -9.72
CA LEU A 581 0.73 -43.61 -9.58
C LEU A 581 0.06 -43.67 -10.97
N PRO A 582 -0.97 -44.51 -11.15
CA PRO A 582 -1.62 -45.39 -10.18
C PRO A 582 -0.76 -46.60 -9.79
N LEU A 583 -0.74 -46.91 -8.46
CA LEU A 583 -0.11 -48.14 -7.98
C LEU A 583 -1.13 -49.24 -7.91
N GLU A 584 -1.10 -50.20 -8.83
CA GLU A 584 -2.01 -51.32 -8.91
C GLU A 584 -1.67 -52.41 -7.91
N PHE A 585 -2.69 -52.96 -7.22
CA PHE A 585 -2.54 -53.97 -6.17
C PHE A 585 -2.76 -55.42 -6.64
N SER A 586 -2.56 -55.72 -7.95
CA SER A 586 -2.63 -57.08 -8.48
C SER A 586 -1.67 -58.03 -7.76
N PHE A 587 -0.50 -57.54 -7.34
CA PHE A 587 0.51 -58.31 -6.59
C PHE A 587 0.04 -58.65 -5.14
N LEU A 588 -0.98 -57.97 -4.64
CA LEU A 588 -1.65 -58.27 -3.35
C LEU A 588 -2.98 -59.00 -3.55
N GLN A 589 -3.16 -59.69 -4.65
CA GLN A 589 -4.37 -60.43 -5.01
C GLN A 589 -5.65 -59.56 -5.05
N ALA A 590 -5.49 -58.25 -5.35
CA ALA A 590 -6.57 -57.28 -5.52
C ALA A 590 -6.50 -56.67 -6.92
N PRO A 591 -6.73 -57.46 -8.00
CA PRO A 591 -6.66 -56.94 -9.37
C PRO A 591 -7.73 -55.87 -9.61
N GLY A 592 -7.34 -54.79 -10.34
CA GLY A 592 -8.21 -53.65 -10.60
C GLY A 592 -8.37 -52.66 -9.43
N CYS A 593 -7.71 -52.94 -8.28
CA CYS A 593 -7.60 -51.98 -7.19
C CYS A 593 -6.31 -51.20 -7.30
N SER A 594 -6.37 -49.86 -7.23
CA SER A 594 -5.20 -49.00 -7.33
C SER A 594 -5.23 -47.89 -6.32
N LEU A 595 -4.07 -47.54 -5.79
CA LEU A 595 -3.84 -46.27 -5.12
C LEU A 595 -3.65 -45.20 -6.21
N LEU A 596 -4.49 -44.18 -6.23
CA LEU A 596 -4.52 -43.13 -7.23
C LEU A 596 -3.92 -41.81 -6.75
N VAL A 597 -3.78 -41.62 -5.45
CA VAL A 597 -3.30 -40.39 -4.82
C VAL A 597 -2.11 -40.71 -3.89
N ALA A 598 -1.21 -39.72 -3.69
CA ALA A 598 -0.11 -39.83 -2.73
C ALA A 598 -0.56 -39.35 -1.34
N PRO A 599 -1.00 -40.22 -0.42
CA PRO A 599 -1.69 -39.78 0.80
C PRO A 599 -0.78 -38.93 1.69
N LEU A 600 -1.14 -37.66 1.90
CA LEU A 600 -0.56 -36.77 2.91
C LEU A 600 -1.33 -36.86 4.21
N ILE A 601 -2.65 -36.92 4.12
CA ILE A 601 -3.56 -37.01 5.25
C ILE A 601 -4.54 -38.18 4.99
N SER A 602 -4.89 -38.93 6.03
CA SER A 602 -5.94 -39.94 6.02
C SER A 602 -6.96 -39.55 7.08
N VAL A 603 -8.19 -39.31 6.68
CA VAL A 603 -9.31 -38.97 7.57
C VAL A 603 -10.13 -40.22 7.81
N PRO A 604 -9.98 -40.86 8.97
CA PRO A 604 -10.74 -42.09 9.27
C PRO A 604 -12.21 -41.78 9.55
N THR A 605 -13.08 -42.65 9.07
CA THR A 605 -14.53 -42.59 9.32
C THR A 605 -15.13 -43.99 9.34
N GLN A 606 -16.43 -44.09 9.51
CA GLN A 606 -17.19 -45.32 9.44
C GLN A 606 -18.38 -45.15 8.52
N THR A 607 -18.67 -46.15 7.70
CA THR A 607 -19.87 -46.17 6.87
C THR A 607 -21.14 -46.36 7.69
N ASP A 608 -22.24 -45.79 7.23
CA ASP A 608 -23.57 -45.96 7.81
C ASP A 608 -24.16 -47.37 7.55
N ASN A 609 -25.42 -47.57 7.98
CA ASN A 609 -26.15 -48.82 7.75
C ASN A 609 -26.40 -49.15 6.27
N PHE A 610 -26.17 -48.20 5.37
CA PHE A 610 -26.34 -48.31 3.93
C PHE A 610 -25.00 -48.36 3.16
N GLY A 611 -23.87 -48.33 3.88
CA GLY A 611 -22.55 -48.36 3.29
C GLY A 611 -22.07 -47.00 2.75
N ASN A 612 -22.62 -45.89 3.23
CA ASN A 612 -22.22 -44.53 2.83
C ASN A 612 -21.38 -43.88 3.94
N ALA A 613 -20.51 -42.97 3.53
CA ALA A 613 -19.76 -42.06 4.42
C ALA A 613 -19.58 -40.71 3.78
N SER A 614 -19.32 -39.66 4.58
CA SER A 614 -18.94 -38.34 4.12
C SER A 614 -17.98 -37.67 5.11
N VAL A 615 -17.18 -36.77 4.60
CA VAL A 615 -16.28 -35.90 5.37
C VAL A 615 -16.52 -34.48 4.92
N SER A 616 -16.90 -33.57 5.84
CA SER A 616 -17.09 -32.15 5.53
C SER A 616 -15.77 -31.40 5.62
N PHE A 617 -15.54 -30.51 4.67
CA PHE A 617 -14.44 -29.57 4.68
C PHE A 617 -15.01 -28.15 4.74
N ASP A 618 -14.62 -27.40 5.77
CA ASP A 618 -14.80 -25.95 5.81
C ASP A 618 -13.58 -25.31 5.14
N LEU A 619 -13.76 -24.87 3.90
CA LEU A 619 -12.70 -24.16 3.16
C LEU A 619 -12.58 -22.75 3.74
N PRO A 620 -11.40 -22.35 4.26
CA PRO A 620 -11.24 -21.03 4.84
C PRO A 620 -11.48 -19.93 3.79
N ASN A 621 -11.99 -18.79 4.25
CA ASN A 621 -12.17 -17.60 3.39
C ASN A 621 -10.80 -16.97 3.10
N ASN A 622 -10.06 -17.62 2.20
CA ASN A 622 -8.72 -17.22 1.78
C ASN A 622 -8.62 -17.37 0.26
N SER A 623 -8.69 -16.25 -0.43
CA SER A 623 -8.63 -16.21 -1.90
C SER A 623 -7.33 -16.77 -2.49
N ALA A 624 -6.24 -16.84 -1.72
CA ALA A 624 -5.00 -17.52 -2.16
C ALA A 624 -5.18 -19.04 -2.37
N LEU A 625 -6.28 -19.62 -1.91
CA LEU A 625 -6.64 -21.01 -2.17
C LEU A 625 -7.38 -21.18 -3.51
N ALA A 626 -7.89 -20.12 -4.11
CA ALA A 626 -8.57 -20.19 -5.40
C ALA A 626 -7.61 -20.69 -6.49
N GLY A 627 -8.05 -21.67 -7.28
CA GLY A 627 -7.22 -22.37 -8.26
C GLY A 627 -6.33 -23.46 -7.68
N ALA A 628 -6.19 -23.58 -6.35
CA ALA A 628 -5.44 -24.67 -5.76
C ALA A 628 -6.11 -26.02 -6.08
N ARG A 629 -5.27 -27.01 -6.36
CA ARG A 629 -5.72 -28.36 -6.72
C ARG A 629 -5.27 -29.35 -5.67
N TYR A 630 -6.18 -30.25 -5.29
CA TYR A 630 -5.88 -31.38 -4.43
C TYR A 630 -6.65 -32.61 -4.87
N PHE A 631 -6.23 -33.77 -4.39
CA PHE A 631 -6.71 -35.06 -4.86
C PHE A 631 -7.23 -35.87 -3.70
N LEU A 632 -8.37 -36.53 -3.89
CA LEU A 632 -9.04 -37.31 -2.90
C LEU A 632 -9.27 -38.73 -3.40
N GLN A 633 -9.18 -39.74 -2.49
CA GLN A 633 -9.56 -41.09 -2.80
C GLN A 633 -10.13 -41.77 -1.54
N TRP A 634 -11.24 -42.41 -1.64
CA TRP A 634 -11.81 -43.21 -0.55
C TRP A 634 -11.23 -44.62 -0.53
N THR A 635 -11.02 -45.13 0.68
CA THR A 635 -10.79 -46.55 0.95
C THR A 635 -11.82 -47.07 1.94
N ALA A 636 -12.20 -48.29 1.82
CA ALA A 636 -13.08 -48.95 2.80
C ALA A 636 -12.70 -50.42 3.02
N SER A 637 -12.88 -50.90 4.25
CA SER A 637 -12.68 -52.31 4.58
C SER A 637 -13.66 -53.19 3.80
N LYS A 638 -13.11 -54.15 3.06
CA LYS A 638 -13.89 -55.12 2.29
C LYS A 638 -13.26 -56.51 2.43
N PRO A 639 -13.66 -57.28 3.45
CA PRO A 639 -13.17 -58.63 3.65
C PRO A 639 -13.36 -59.51 2.41
N GLY A 640 -12.30 -60.24 2.06
CA GLY A 640 -12.29 -61.11 0.87
C GLY A 640 -11.78 -60.45 -0.41
N LEU A 641 -11.44 -59.17 -0.40
CA LEU A 641 -10.83 -58.46 -1.53
C LEU A 641 -9.30 -58.38 -1.35
N GLY A 642 -8.59 -59.35 -1.94
CA GLY A 642 -7.15 -59.44 -1.85
C GLY A 642 -6.58 -59.58 -0.42
N LEU A 643 -5.25 -59.42 -0.29
CA LEU A 643 -4.57 -59.55 1.02
C LEU A 643 -4.77 -58.33 1.93
N LEU A 644 -5.05 -57.15 1.35
CA LEU A 644 -5.29 -55.94 2.10
C LEU A 644 -6.68 -55.85 2.72
N ALA A 645 -7.64 -56.65 2.21
CA ALA A 645 -9.07 -56.56 2.56
C ALA A 645 -9.62 -55.12 2.45
N LEU A 646 -9.10 -54.32 1.48
CA LEU A 646 -9.48 -52.94 1.22
C LEU A 646 -9.97 -52.77 -0.23
N ALA A 647 -11.05 -52.03 -0.38
CA ALA A 647 -11.51 -51.49 -1.65
C ALA A 647 -11.14 -50.04 -1.79
N PHE A 648 -10.99 -49.55 -3.04
CA PHE A 648 -10.61 -48.18 -3.37
C PHE A 648 -11.64 -47.59 -4.34
N SER A 649 -12.03 -46.34 -4.10
CA SER A 649 -12.85 -45.57 -5.05
C SER A 649 -12.04 -45.07 -6.26
N ALA A 650 -12.71 -44.53 -7.27
CA ALA A 650 -12.09 -43.57 -8.17
C ALA A 650 -11.54 -42.38 -7.38
N GLY A 651 -10.50 -41.72 -7.91
CA GLY A 651 -10.00 -40.47 -7.36
C GLY A 651 -10.91 -39.30 -7.71
N LEU A 652 -10.87 -38.25 -6.92
CA LEU A 652 -11.48 -36.95 -7.22
C LEU A 652 -10.38 -35.91 -7.27
N GLU A 653 -10.24 -35.23 -8.39
CA GLU A 653 -9.43 -34.03 -8.51
C GLU A 653 -10.32 -32.84 -8.17
N VAL A 654 -9.93 -32.05 -7.17
CA VAL A 654 -10.69 -30.91 -6.66
C VAL A 654 -9.92 -29.64 -6.97
N THR A 655 -10.54 -28.71 -7.68
CA THR A 655 -10.04 -27.34 -7.85
C THR A 655 -10.89 -26.42 -6.99
N ILE A 656 -10.24 -25.62 -6.13
CA ILE A 656 -10.94 -24.64 -5.27
C ILE A 656 -11.35 -23.44 -6.13
N GLY A 657 -12.63 -23.07 -6.07
CA GLY A 657 -13.18 -21.86 -6.70
C GLY A 657 -13.05 -20.62 -5.79
N THR A 658 -13.30 -19.45 -6.39
CA THR A 658 -13.46 -18.17 -5.68
C THR A 658 -14.83 -18.05 -5.07
#